data_f3be306c635870f527a27c207df188ab
#
_entry.id   f3be306c635870f527a27c207df188ab
#
_cell.length_a   1.000
_cell.length_b   1.000
_cell.length_c   1.000
_cell.angle_alpha   90.00
_cell.angle_beta   90.00
_cell.angle_gamma   90.00
#
_symmetry.space_group_name_H-M   'P 1'
#
loop_
_entity.id
_entity.type
_entity.pdbx_description
1 polymer ?
#
loop_
_entity_poly.entity_id
_entity_poly.type
_entity_poly.pdbx_seq_one_letter_code
_entity_poly.pdbx_strand_id
1 'polypeptide(L)'
;MPPKQQATLGNFFGKPNGSKPAXQQSKLSFATKPKPEPKKLKHEXEEHEAQEGPSDNKAAAKQEDVEDAKEETKDDVAPSEXDQDDEKEGRCEERGRGRSWRFRRRAPTKRQRKKPTTSASPKKPKQEPVSDVEEPVKKTKAAPKKPAAKPPTPAKVEEEDVAMQDGSESDLQSEAEDVESDEEEQPEKAAKAREKVQSTFKSNTKDPYPDWKAGDPVPYAALCTTFSKIEMTTKRLEIMAHCSLFLRQVLRLTPQDLQPTVLLMLGKLAADYAGIELGIGESLIMKAIGESTGRSLKIIKEDQQKIGDLGLVAAKSKGSQPTMFKPKPLTVRGVHEQLMTIAKIEGSGGQGRKVSGIHKLLSAADANLPKGKGVDIEENKGGPSEAKFIVRTLEGKMRLGLADKTVLVSLAQAMTYHDIMTKTNKAPNTEQLEKGERVLKNVYNELPSYEVIIPAYLENGVFDLHDACKLQPGVPLKPMLAKPTKSITEVLDRFEGKDFTCEYKYDGERAQIHFVAHDADVTYATAAPSAGNSAKGVSNIFSRNSEDLSKKYPDILAKLPTWVKDGTKSFVLDCETVAWDVDEKKVLPFQQLMTRKRKDVKTEDIKVKVCVFAFDLLFLNGEALVNQSFRDRRAKLYEAFKEIEGEFAFAQYGNTNELDAIQVLLEDSIKASCEGLMVKMLDGPESYYEPSRRSQNWLKVKKDYLAGAGDSLDLVVLGAYYGRGKRTNVYGAFLLACYNNSSQQYETVCNIGTGFSEALLESLHETLSPLVIDRPKPFYSHSAGNKDQPDVWFEPRLVWEVKTADLTLSPRYKAAADALNDPSGKGVSLRFPRYIRDRDDKKPDDATTARQVAEMYRKQESVGKNKGPSVDDDFEY
;
A
#
# COMPACT_ATOMS: atom_id res chain seq x y z
N MET A 1 -62.80 -22.53 14.42
CA MET A 1 -61.39 -22.80 14.08
C MET A 1 -60.53 -22.02 15.04
N PRO A 2 -59.67 -22.65 15.88
CA PRO A 2 -58.79 -21.90 16.81
C PRO A 2 -57.50 -21.44 16.12
N PRO A 3 -56.87 -20.38 16.61
CA PRO A 3 -55.71 -19.78 16.00
C PRO A 3 -54.41 -20.59 16.18
N LYS A 4 -53.54 -20.56 15.19
CA LYS A 4 -52.24 -21.22 15.19
C LYS A 4 -51.28 -20.56 16.17
N GLN A 5 -50.69 -21.32 17.07
CA GLN A 5 -49.64 -20.88 17.99
C GLN A 5 -48.28 -20.80 17.27
N GLN A 6 -47.61 -19.68 17.45
CA GLN A 6 -46.21 -19.52 17.09
C GLN A 6 -45.31 -20.37 18.01
N ALA A 7 -44.41 -21.10 17.41
CA ALA A 7 -43.42 -21.88 18.12
C ALA A 7 -42.25 -21.00 18.55
N THR A 8 -41.96 -20.95 19.82
CA THR A 8 -40.83 -20.31 20.42
C THR A 8 -39.60 -21.21 20.38
N LEU A 9 -38.42 -20.55 20.15
CA LEU A 9 -37.11 -21.18 19.95
C LEU A 9 -36.48 -21.86 21.17
N GLY A 10 -37.27 -22.32 22.15
CA GLY A 10 -36.79 -22.81 23.43
C GLY A 10 -36.37 -24.29 23.52
N ASN A 11 -36.35 -25.04 22.41
CA ASN A 11 -36.25 -26.52 22.49
C ASN A 11 -34.98 -27.14 21.85
N PHE A 12 -33.88 -26.43 21.79
CA PHE A 12 -32.68 -26.99 21.18
C PHE A 12 -31.51 -27.33 22.15
N PHE A 13 -31.73 -27.36 23.44
CA PHE A 13 -30.70 -27.81 24.39
C PHE A 13 -31.19 -29.01 25.21
N GLY A 14 -30.96 -30.22 24.67
CA GLY A 14 -31.20 -31.46 25.42
C GLY A 14 -29.99 -31.81 26.29
N LYS A 15 -30.25 -32.07 27.58
CA LYS A 15 -29.25 -32.57 28.54
C LYS A 15 -28.81 -34.01 28.20
N PRO A 16 -27.55 -34.40 28.39
CA PRO A 16 -27.12 -35.77 28.20
C PRO A 16 -27.33 -36.59 29.46
N ASN A 17 -27.95 -37.73 29.30
CA ASN A 17 -28.01 -38.79 30.33
C ASN A 17 -27.03 -39.90 29.97
N GLY A 18 -26.29 -40.37 30.98
CA GLY A 18 -25.17 -41.25 30.81
C GLY A 18 -25.50 -42.73 30.80
N SER A 19 -24.57 -43.52 30.30
CA SER A 19 -24.13 -44.83 30.83
C SER A 19 -22.94 -45.33 30.04
N LYS A 20 -21.93 -45.81 30.79
CA LYS A 20 -20.69 -46.42 30.27
C LYS A 20 -20.93 -47.89 29.89
N PRO A 21 -20.12 -48.48 29.02
CA PRO A 21 -19.29 -49.59 29.45
C PRO A 21 -17.82 -49.49 29.02
N ALA A 22 -17.00 -50.36 29.70
CA ALA A 22 -15.56 -50.39 29.76
C ALA A 22 -14.81 -51.08 28.59
N UNK A 23 -13.74 -50.56 28.30
CA UNK A 23 -12.93 -51.28 27.56
C UNK A 23 -11.62 -51.29 28.02
N GLN A 24 -10.97 -52.18 27.94
CA GLN A 24 -9.65 -52.62 28.39
C GLN A 24 -8.50 -51.88 27.72
N GLN A 25 -7.66 -51.30 28.52
CA GLN A 25 -6.35 -50.74 28.14
C GLN A 25 -5.26 -51.83 28.27
N SER A 26 -4.42 -51.96 27.27
CA SER A 26 -3.13 -52.65 27.35
C SER A 26 -2.02 -51.60 27.63
N LYS A 27 -1.26 -51.82 28.67
CA LYS A 27 -0.15 -50.98 29.14
C LYS A 27 1.16 -51.30 28.41
N LEU A 28 1.82 -50.29 27.91
CA LEU A 28 3.24 -50.33 27.56
C LEU A 28 3.95 -49.34 28.44
N SER A 29 4.88 -49.88 29.27
CA SER A 29 5.68 -49.14 30.22
C SER A 29 7.04 -48.77 29.64
N PHE A 30 7.42 -47.51 29.79
CA PHE A 30 8.82 -47.07 29.63
C PHE A 30 9.30 -46.43 30.92
N ALA A 31 10.45 -46.92 31.38
CA ALA A 31 11.11 -46.52 32.62
C ALA A 31 11.80 -45.15 32.50
N THR A 32 11.56 -44.28 33.45
CA THR A 32 12.29 -43.00 33.62
C THR A 32 13.22 -43.07 34.80
N LYS A 33 14.47 -42.64 34.62
CA LYS A 33 15.49 -42.47 35.67
C LYS A 33 15.23 -41.20 36.48
N PRO A 34 15.58 -41.18 37.80
CA PRO A 34 15.26 -40.04 38.67
C PRO A 34 16.35 -38.96 38.62
N LYS A 35 15.89 -37.73 38.81
CA LYS A 35 16.69 -36.49 39.00
C LYS A 35 17.04 -36.31 40.47
N PRO A 36 18.22 -35.82 40.85
CA PRO A 36 18.57 -35.54 42.26
C PRO A 36 18.05 -34.16 42.73
N GLU A 37 17.59 -34.15 43.98
CA GLU A 37 17.16 -32.98 44.74
C GLU A 37 18.35 -32.11 45.23
N PRO A 38 18.15 -30.77 45.43
CA PRO A 38 19.17 -29.92 46.04
C PRO A 38 19.03 -29.85 47.55
N LYS A 39 20.16 -29.93 48.23
CA LYS A 39 20.32 -29.84 49.71
C LYS A 39 20.04 -28.41 50.20
N LYS A 40 19.25 -28.32 51.27
CA LYS A 40 19.10 -27.13 52.12
C LYS A 40 20.30 -26.97 53.06
N LEU A 41 20.86 -25.78 53.15
CA LEU A 41 21.71 -25.32 54.25
C LEU A 41 20.97 -24.25 55.02
N LYS A 42 20.87 -24.55 56.38
CA LYS A 42 20.39 -23.61 57.39
C LYS A 42 21.50 -22.68 57.81
N HIS A 43 21.21 -21.42 58.03
CA HIS A 43 21.84 -20.63 59.11
C HIS A 43 20.86 -19.57 59.65
N GLU A 44 20.91 -19.53 60.97
CA GLU A 44 20.08 -18.76 61.83
C GLU A 44 20.52 -17.29 61.97
N UNK A 45 19.64 -16.23 62.17
CA UNK A 45 19.71 -15.07 62.47
C UNK A 45 19.58 -14.47 63.59
N GLU A 46 19.77 -13.73 64.05
CA GLU A 46 19.41 -13.00 65.26
C GLU A 46 18.83 -11.62 64.99
N GLU A 47 17.71 -11.35 65.67
CA GLU A 47 17.02 -10.07 65.73
C GLU A 47 17.78 -9.05 66.58
N HIS A 48 17.71 -7.77 66.22
CA HIS A 48 17.69 -6.67 67.23
C HIS A 48 16.87 -5.47 66.71
N GLU A 49 15.85 -5.14 67.45
CA GLU A 49 15.07 -3.92 67.41
C GLU A 49 15.81 -2.70 67.97
N ALA A 50 15.42 -1.51 67.59
CA ALA A 50 15.06 -0.30 68.34
C ALA A 50 15.28 0.95 67.51
N GLN A 51 14.31 1.66 67.26
CA GLN A 51 13.57 2.78 67.86
C GLN A 51 14.20 4.15 67.68
N GLU A 52 13.34 4.99 67.01
CA GLU A 52 13.07 6.43 67.16
C GLU A 52 14.15 7.53 67.08
N GLY A 53 13.90 8.42 66.19
CA GLY A 53 14.02 9.81 65.94
C GLY A 53 14.12 10.81 67.07
N PRO A 54 13.78 12.11 66.83
CA PRO A 54 14.21 13.02 65.78
C PRO A 54 14.90 14.29 66.33
N SER A 55 15.37 15.20 65.52
CA SER A 55 15.33 16.66 65.75
C SER A 55 16.23 17.47 64.81
N ASP A 56 15.62 18.39 64.18
CA ASP A 56 15.82 19.84 64.00
C ASP A 56 17.21 20.44 64.16
N ASN A 57 17.62 21.22 63.21
CA ASN A 57 17.83 22.68 63.19
C ASN A 57 18.74 23.13 62.07
N LYS A 58 18.19 23.95 61.20
CA LYS A 58 18.27 25.41 61.03
C LYS A 58 19.61 26.05 60.79
N ALA A 59 19.63 26.79 59.72
CA ALA A 59 20.23 28.15 59.48
C ALA A 59 21.74 28.20 59.19
N ALA A 60 22.26 29.04 58.45
CA ALA A 60 21.86 30.31 57.81
C ALA A 60 22.90 30.73 56.77
N ALA A 61 22.40 31.47 55.82
CA ALA A 61 22.89 32.52 54.96
C ALA A 61 24.34 33.05 55.16
N LYS A 62 24.99 33.40 54.03
CA LYS A 62 25.46 34.78 53.80
C LYS A 62 25.83 35.00 52.38
N GLN A 63 25.30 36.13 51.87
CA GLN A 63 25.68 36.92 50.71
C GLN A 63 27.03 37.61 50.91
N GLU A 64 27.60 38.06 49.84
CA GLU A 64 28.26 39.38 49.54
C GLU A 64 28.92 39.26 48.16
N ASP A 65 28.41 40.00 47.10
CA ASP A 65 28.67 41.33 46.63
C ASP A 65 30.17 41.59 46.40
N VAL A 66 30.65 42.24 45.34
CA VAL A 66 30.36 43.53 44.75
C VAL A 66 31.30 43.73 43.51
N GLU A 67 30.77 44.40 42.48
CA GLU A 67 31.27 45.50 41.65
C GLU A 67 32.45 45.28 40.69
N ASP A 68 32.65 45.95 39.64
CA ASP A 68 32.04 46.98 38.80
C ASP A 68 33.08 47.46 37.73
N ALA A 69 32.52 48.18 36.77
CA ALA A 69 33.18 49.13 35.85
C ALA A 69 33.37 48.68 34.39
N LYS A 70 32.54 49.13 33.45
CA LYS A 70 32.54 50.40 32.68
C LYS A 70 33.84 50.63 31.89
N GLU A 71 33.87 51.05 30.60
CA GLU A 71 33.26 52.17 29.91
C GLU A 71 33.50 52.06 28.39
N GLU A 72 32.52 52.34 27.57
CA GLU A 72 32.26 53.42 26.63
C GLU A 72 33.22 53.51 25.44
N THR A 73 32.91 53.91 24.24
CA THR A 73 31.87 54.79 23.63
C THR A 73 31.90 54.66 22.11
N LYS A 74 30.76 54.83 21.48
CA LYS A 74 30.29 55.81 20.45
C LYS A 74 30.92 55.71 19.05
N ASP A 75 30.30 56.01 18.02
CA ASP A 75 29.08 56.58 17.44
C ASP A 75 29.25 56.38 15.93
N ASP A 76 28.41 56.45 15.04
CA ASP A 76 27.13 56.96 14.69
C ASP A 76 26.84 56.72 13.21
N VAL A 77 25.63 56.63 12.87
CA VAL A 77 24.72 57.30 11.93
C VAL A 77 24.38 56.55 10.61
N ALA A 78 23.11 56.24 10.52
CA ALA A 78 22.34 56.09 9.29
C ALA A 78 21.75 57.47 8.89
N PRO A 79 20.95 57.70 7.85
CA PRO A 79 20.20 56.85 6.97
C PRO A 79 20.00 57.33 5.50
N SER A 80 19.02 56.69 4.83
CA SER A 80 18.00 57.14 3.87
C SER A 80 18.20 56.94 2.35
N GLU A 81 17.33 56.16 1.82
CA GLU A 81 16.26 56.36 0.82
C GLU A 81 16.62 56.82 -0.60
N UNK A 82 16.24 56.12 -1.74
CA UNK A 82 15.70 56.42 -2.65
C UNK A 82 15.63 56.27 -3.87
N ASP A 83 14.70 56.15 -4.17
CA ASP A 83 13.80 56.18 -5.36
C ASP A 83 14.43 56.18 -6.76
N GLN A 84 13.96 55.20 -7.54
CA GLN A 84 13.36 55.37 -8.88
C GLN A 84 14.25 55.65 -10.12
N ASP A 85 14.09 54.72 -11.05
CA ASP A 85 13.74 54.85 -12.46
C ASP A 85 14.75 55.20 -13.55
N ASP A 86 14.61 54.42 -14.61
CA ASP A 86 14.69 54.66 -16.04
C ASP A 86 16.00 54.50 -16.83
N GLU A 87 15.84 53.50 -17.69
CA GLU A 87 16.21 53.40 -19.11
C GLU A 87 17.42 54.16 -19.69
N LYS A 88 18.24 53.45 -20.37
CA LYS A 88 18.62 53.62 -21.79
C LYS A 88 20.06 53.23 -22.15
N GLU A 89 20.13 52.47 -23.21
CA GLU A 89 21.12 52.25 -24.26
C GLU A 89 22.43 53.08 -24.25
N GLY A 90 23.52 52.40 -24.65
CA GLY A 90 24.68 53.04 -25.22
C GLY A 90 26.00 52.26 -25.11
N ARG A 91 26.29 51.50 -26.01
CA ARG A 91 27.30 51.39 -27.09
C ARG A 91 28.75 51.86 -26.78
N CYS A 92 29.67 51.02 -27.33
CA CYS A 92 31.04 51.25 -27.78
C CYS A 92 32.19 50.93 -26.82
N GLU A 93 32.95 50.00 -27.27
CA GLU A 93 34.27 49.94 -27.96
C GLU A 93 35.47 49.90 -26.99
N GLU A 94 36.54 49.27 -27.10
CA GLU A 94 37.25 48.44 -28.12
C GLU A 94 38.61 47.96 -27.54
N ARG A 95 39.22 46.98 -28.23
CA ARG A 95 40.63 46.56 -28.29
C ARG A 95 41.09 45.47 -27.32
N GLY A 96 41.73 44.40 -27.76
CA GLY A 96 42.31 44.00 -29.01
C GLY A 96 43.37 42.91 -28.88
N ARG A 97 43.57 42.18 -30.00
CA ARG A 97 44.70 41.30 -30.33
C ARG A 97 44.60 39.85 -29.81
N GLY A 98 44.64 38.79 -30.59
CA GLY A 98 44.95 38.56 -31.99
C GLY A 98 45.60 37.22 -32.22
N ARG A 99 45.24 36.60 -33.31
CA ARG A 99 45.85 35.57 -34.21
C ARG A 99 44.97 34.37 -34.43
N SER A 100 44.47 34.30 -35.47
CA SER A 100 44.17 33.69 -36.79
C SER A 100 44.76 32.32 -37.04
N TRP A 101 43.95 31.46 -37.59
CA TRP A 101 44.24 30.65 -38.79
C TRP A 101 42.94 30.25 -39.46
N ARG A 102 42.95 30.46 -40.80
CA ARG A 102 41.86 30.26 -41.78
C ARG A 102 41.75 28.83 -42.26
N PHE A 103 40.62 28.41 -42.75
CA PHE A 103 40.20 28.04 -44.12
C PHE A 103 38.96 27.14 -44.05
N ARG A 104 38.01 27.16 -44.86
CA ARG A 104 37.42 27.78 -46.04
C ARG A 104 36.01 27.17 -46.17
N ARG A 105 35.09 28.05 -46.44
CA ARG A 105 33.69 27.65 -46.79
C ARG A 105 33.60 27.22 -48.25
N ARG A 106 32.66 26.34 -48.58
CA ARG A 106 31.88 26.38 -49.82
C ARG A 106 30.45 25.87 -49.58
N ALA A 107 29.46 26.69 -49.92
CA ALA A 107 28.03 26.42 -49.96
C ALA A 107 27.56 26.52 -51.46
N PRO A 108 26.26 26.36 -51.71
CA PRO A 108 25.74 25.25 -52.56
C PRO A 108 25.16 25.79 -53.88
N THR A 109 24.88 24.94 -54.83
CA THR A 109 24.03 25.29 -55.97
C THR A 109 22.90 24.31 -56.21
N LYS A 110 21.71 24.89 -56.29
CA LYS A 110 20.48 24.31 -56.80
C LYS A 110 20.56 24.06 -58.31
N ARG A 111 19.95 22.98 -58.81
CA ARG A 111 19.31 23.01 -60.14
C ARG A 111 18.15 22.04 -60.25
N GLN A 112 17.13 22.53 -60.96
CA GLN A 112 15.81 22.01 -61.17
C GLN A 112 15.67 21.06 -62.37
N ARG A 113 14.66 20.20 -62.31
CA ARG A 113 13.63 19.78 -63.32
C ARG A 113 14.07 19.17 -64.67
N LYS A 114 13.55 18.00 -65.00
CA LYS A 114 12.53 17.80 -66.07
C LYS A 114 12.22 16.32 -66.24
N LYS A 115 10.89 16.02 -66.31
CA LYS A 115 10.28 14.87 -67.04
C LYS A 115 10.25 15.16 -68.52
N PRO A 116 10.14 14.18 -69.46
CA PRO A 116 8.90 13.45 -69.78
C PRO A 116 9.04 12.06 -70.41
N THR A 117 8.02 11.26 -70.23
CA THR A 117 7.07 10.58 -71.12
C THR A 117 7.50 9.52 -72.18
N THR A 118 6.68 8.46 -72.14
CA THR A 118 6.15 7.53 -73.17
C THR A 118 7.09 6.42 -73.68
N SER A 119 6.75 5.19 -73.90
CA SER A 119 5.63 4.43 -74.32
C SER A 119 6.04 2.96 -74.70
N ALA A 120 5.02 2.10 -74.55
CA ALA A 120 4.76 0.90 -75.38
C ALA A 120 5.38 -0.47 -75.03
N SER A 121 4.46 -1.37 -74.72
CA SER A 121 4.54 -2.82 -74.79
C SER A 121 4.66 -3.27 -76.33
N PRO A 122 4.82 -4.52 -76.76
CA PRO A 122 4.31 -5.78 -76.22
C PRO A 122 5.03 -7.11 -76.53
N LYS A 123 4.44 -8.22 -76.16
CA LYS A 123 4.34 -9.61 -76.66
C LYS A 123 5.13 -10.76 -76.06
N LYS A 124 4.33 -11.72 -75.62
CA LYS A 124 4.54 -13.16 -75.42
C LYS A 124 4.91 -13.86 -76.75
N PRO A 125 5.28 -15.18 -76.89
CA PRO A 125 4.65 -16.32 -76.28
C PRO A 125 5.49 -17.64 -76.06
N LYS A 126 4.78 -18.63 -75.37
CA LYS A 126 4.79 -20.13 -75.60
C LYS A 126 6.02 -20.94 -75.14
N GLN A 127 5.93 -22.13 -74.71
CA GLN A 127 4.96 -23.22 -74.51
C GLN A 127 5.59 -24.35 -73.69
N GLU A 128 4.72 -25.03 -72.99
CA GLU A 128 4.62 -26.32 -72.30
C GLU A 128 5.32 -27.53 -72.98
N PRO A 129 5.27 -28.88 -72.58
CA PRO A 129 4.28 -29.46 -71.65
C PRO A 129 4.76 -30.69 -70.75
N VAL A 130 3.89 -31.14 -69.89
CA VAL A 130 3.22 -32.44 -69.64
C VAL A 130 3.93 -33.35 -68.64
N SER A 131 3.40 -34.16 -67.75
CA SER A 131 2.16 -34.90 -67.46
C SER A 131 2.18 -35.46 -66.04
N ASP A 132 1.18 -35.80 -65.52
CA ASP A 132 0.00 -36.56 -65.30
C ASP A 132 -0.07 -37.10 -63.88
N VAL A 133 -1.11 -37.34 -63.18
CA VAL A 133 -2.42 -37.92 -63.10
C VAL A 133 -2.75 -38.11 -61.59
N GLU A 134 -3.84 -38.03 -60.94
CA GLU A 134 -5.27 -38.11 -61.10
C GLU A 134 -6.05 -37.65 -59.88
N GLU A 135 -7.26 -37.27 -60.11
CA GLU A 135 -8.38 -36.85 -59.22
C GLU A 135 -9.10 -38.03 -58.51
N PRO A 136 -10.30 -37.96 -57.85
CA PRO A 136 -11.30 -36.82 -57.76
C PRO A 136 -12.07 -36.69 -56.46
N VAL A 137 -12.77 -35.66 -56.17
CA VAL A 137 -14.10 -35.03 -56.36
C VAL A 137 -14.87 -34.92 -54.99
N LYS A 138 -15.47 -33.86 -54.59
CA LYS A 138 -16.79 -33.29 -54.94
C LYS A 138 -17.12 -31.91 -54.33
N LYS A 139 -17.88 -31.19 -55.10
CA LYS A 139 -18.33 -29.79 -54.97
C LYS A 139 -19.49 -29.52 -53.99
N THR A 140 -19.60 -28.30 -53.47
CA THR A 140 -20.89 -27.56 -53.48
C THR A 140 -20.64 -26.03 -53.44
N LYS A 141 -21.65 -25.31 -54.02
CA LYS A 141 -21.60 -23.96 -54.52
C LYS A 141 -21.76 -22.85 -53.45
N ALA A 142 -21.17 -21.70 -53.68
CA ALA A 142 -21.44 -20.46 -52.98
C ALA A 142 -21.83 -19.34 -53.97
N ALA A 143 -22.78 -18.49 -53.59
CA ALA A 143 -23.31 -17.36 -54.35
C ALA A 143 -22.62 -16.03 -53.98
N PRO A 144 -22.71 -14.96 -54.79
CA PRO A 144 -21.82 -13.82 -54.76
C PRO A 144 -22.20 -12.70 -53.77
N LYS A 145 -21.20 -12.03 -53.21
CA LYS A 145 -21.32 -10.84 -52.35
C LYS A 145 -21.18 -9.53 -53.10
N LYS A 146 -22.04 -8.55 -52.80
CA LYS A 146 -21.95 -7.16 -53.24
C LYS A 146 -20.89 -6.37 -52.48
N PRO A 147 -20.26 -5.34 -53.04
CA PRO A 147 -19.19 -4.57 -52.40
C PRO A 147 -19.71 -3.58 -51.36
N ALA A 148 -18.99 -3.51 -50.22
CA ALA A 148 -19.28 -2.58 -49.13
C ALA A 148 -18.44 -1.29 -49.28
N ALA A 149 -19.04 -0.19 -48.82
CA ALA A 149 -18.45 1.17 -48.83
C ALA A 149 -17.35 1.31 -47.75
N LYS A 150 -16.35 2.14 -48.03
CA LYS A 150 -15.22 2.48 -47.13
C LYS A 150 -15.75 3.26 -45.89
N PRO A 151 -15.27 2.93 -44.67
CA PRO A 151 -15.55 3.74 -43.50
C PRO A 151 -14.66 4.99 -43.42
N PRO A 152 -15.10 6.05 -42.71
CA PRO A 152 -14.30 7.26 -42.55
C PRO A 152 -13.16 7.05 -41.54
N THR A 153 -12.09 7.79 -41.71
CA THR A 153 -10.87 7.78 -40.86
C THR A 153 -11.22 8.23 -39.44
N PRO A 154 -10.80 7.46 -38.38
CA PRO A 154 -11.07 7.90 -37.02
C PRO A 154 -10.12 9.03 -36.59
N ALA A 155 -10.68 10.00 -35.89
CA ALA A 155 -9.92 11.03 -35.19
C ALA A 155 -9.09 10.38 -34.06
N LYS A 156 -7.90 10.89 -33.85
CA LYS A 156 -6.99 10.47 -32.75
C LYS A 156 -7.71 10.69 -31.41
N VAL A 157 -8.08 9.60 -30.78
CA VAL A 157 -8.42 9.58 -29.36
C VAL A 157 -7.10 9.27 -28.63
N GLU A 158 -6.66 10.18 -27.82
CA GLU A 158 -5.56 9.94 -26.89
C GLU A 158 -6.07 8.98 -25.83
N GLU A 159 -5.54 7.77 -25.79
CA GLU A 159 -5.82 6.81 -24.74
C GLU A 159 -5.17 7.32 -23.43
N GLU A 160 -5.99 7.87 -22.54
CA GLU A 160 -5.63 8.06 -21.15
C GLU A 160 -5.69 6.68 -20.47
N ASP A 161 -4.51 6.13 -20.11
CA ASP A 161 -4.38 4.99 -19.24
C ASP A 161 -4.90 5.37 -17.84
N VAL A 162 -6.18 5.14 -17.62
CA VAL A 162 -6.75 5.21 -16.27
C VAL A 162 -6.35 3.93 -15.55
N ALA A 163 -5.28 4.00 -14.79
CA ALA A 163 -4.91 2.94 -13.86
C ALA A 163 -5.96 2.91 -12.74
N MET A 164 -6.96 2.04 -12.88
CA MET A 164 -7.85 1.71 -11.79
C MET A 164 -7.06 0.90 -10.76
N GLN A 165 -6.68 1.54 -9.66
CA GLN A 165 -6.31 0.81 -8.45
C GLN A 165 -7.60 0.23 -7.87
N ASP A 166 -7.67 -1.08 -7.89
CA ASP A 166 -8.78 -1.85 -7.34
C ASP A 166 -8.73 -1.76 -5.79
N GLY A 167 -9.84 -1.38 -5.17
CA GLY A 167 -9.98 -1.34 -3.71
C GLY A 167 -9.73 -2.68 -3.01
N SER A 168 -9.71 -3.78 -3.77
CA SER A 168 -9.38 -5.11 -3.26
C SER A 168 -7.89 -5.28 -2.91
N GLU A 169 -6.98 -4.51 -3.53
CA GLU A 169 -5.54 -4.56 -3.19
C GLU A 169 -5.27 -3.94 -1.81
N SER A 170 -6.02 -2.91 -1.42
CA SER A 170 -5.87 -2.31 -0.08
C SER A 170 -6.42 -3.22 1.02
N ASP A 171 -7.48 -3.97 0.74
CA ASP A 171 -8.05 -4.91 1.72
C ASP A 171 -7.18 -6.19 1.81
N LEU A 172 -6.64 -6.67 0.70
CA LEU A 172 -5.67 -7.77 0.70
C LEU A 172 -4.36 -7.37 1.40
N GLN A 173 -3.92 -6.11 1.25
CA GLN A 173 -2.77 -5.59 2.00
C GLN A 173 -3.09 -5.44 3.49
N SER A 174 -4.31 -5.00 3.85
CA SER A 174 -4.70 -4.85 5.26
C SER A 174 -4.79 -6.21 5.97
N GLU A 175 -5.20 -7.26 5.26
CA GLU A 175 -5.28 -8.63 5.81
C GLU A 175 -3.91 -9.33 5.82
N ALA A 176 -3.02 -9.02 4.89
CA ALA A 176 -1.62 -9.45 4.96
C ALA A 176 -0.89 -8.78 6.15
N GLU A 177 -1.30 -7.58 6.54
CA GLU A 177 -0.83 -6.91 7.76
C GLU A 177 -1.38 -7.57 9.03
N ASP A 178 -2.55 -8.23 8.97
CA ASP A 178 -3.13 -8.99 10.09
C ASP A 178 -2.23 -10.16 10.51
N VAL A 179 -1.64 -10.84 9.55
CA VAL A 179 -0.73 -11.97 9.81
C VAL A 179 0.58 -11.49 10.46
N GLU A 180 0.96 -10.20 10.25
CA GLU A 180 2.16 -9.62 10.87
C GLU A 180 1.92 -9.11 12.31
N SER A 181 0.66 -8.87 12.70
CA SER A 181 0.31 -8.45 14.07
C SER A 181 0.51 -9.58 15.10
N ASP A 182 0.51 -10.84 14.65
CA ASP A 182 0.75 -12.02 15.52
C ASP A 182 2.14 -12.02 16.19
N GLU A 183 3.09 -11.21 15.71
CA GLU A 183 4.42 -11.12 16.32
C GLU A 183 4.44 -10.35 17.65
N GLU A 184 3.51 -9.42 17.84
CA GLU A 184 3.34 -8.73 19.12
C GLU A 184 2.72 -9.66 20.19
N GLU A 185 2.01 -10.70 19.74
CA GLU A 185 1.43 -11.73 20.61
C GLU A 185 2.44 -12.85 20.98
N GLN A 186 3.66 -12.86 20.37
CA GLN A 186 4.66 -13.90 20.62
C GLN A 186 6.03 -13.30 21.01
N PRO A 187 6.14 -12.77 22.24
CA PRO A 187 7.35 -12.09 22.69
C PRO A 187 8.62 -12.98 22.70
N GLU A 188 8.48 -14.29 22.85
CA GLU A 188 9.61 -15.22 22.79
C GLU A 188 10.24 -15.30 21.39
N LYS A 189 9.45 -15.24 20.34
CA LYS A 189 9.96 -15.23 18.96
C LYS A 189 10.70 -13.92 18.65
N ALA A 190 10.16 -12.79 19.12
CA ALA A 190 10.81 -11.49 18.99
C ALA A 190 12.15 -11.45 19.72
N ALA A 191 12.21 -12.00 20.96
CA ALA A 191 13.45 -12.10 21.76
C ALA A 191 14.49 -12.96 21.04
N LYS A 192 14.13 -14.13 20.51
CA LYS A 192 15.02 -15.02 19.74
C LYS A 192 15.52 -14.34 18.45
N ALA A 193 14.69 -13.53 17.81
CA ALA A 193 15.05 -12.75 16.64
C ALA A 193 16.12 -11.71 16.99
N ARG A 194 15.94 -10.98 18.10
CA ARG A 194 16.91 -10.00 18.61
C ARG A 194 18.24 -10.65 18.99
N GLU A 195 18.22 -11.79 19.68
CA GLU A 195 19.43 -12.57 20.01
C GLU A 195 20.19 -12.98 18.75
N LYS A 196 19.47 -13.42 17.71
CA LYS A 196 20.09 -13.83 16.45
C LYS A 196 20.70 -12.65 15.70
N VAL A 197 20.02 -11.50 15.68
CA VAL A 197 20.56 -10.24 15.12
C VAL A 197 21.81 -9.84 15.91
N GLN A 198 21.75 -9.88 17.24
CA GLN A 198 22.88 -9.57 18.12
C GLN A 198 24.05 -10.52 17.91
N SER A 199 23.80 -11.82 17.75
CA SER A 199 24.86 -12.79 17.43
C SER A 199 25.50 -12.52 16.06
N THR A 200 24.70 -12.10 15.08
CA THR A 200 25.17 -11.69 13.75
C THR A 200 26.05 -10.43 13.85
N PHE A 201 25.66 -9.46 14.69
CA PHE A 201 26.48 -8.27 14.96
C PHE A 201 27.82 -8.61 15.63
N LYS A 202 27.83 -9.62 16.52
CA LYS A 202 29.03 -10.07 17.21
C LYS A 202 29.95 -10.93 16.33
N SER A 203 29.37 -11.77 15.46
CA SER A 203 30.13 -12.71 14.61
C SER A 203 30.62 -12.07 13.30
N ASN A 204 29.93 -11.08 12.77
CA ASN A 204 30.28 -10.40 11.52
C ASN A 204 30.84 -9.00 11.82
N THR A 205 32.13 -8.90 11.93
CA THR A 205 32.85 -7.63 12.07
C THR A 205 33.10 -6.95 10.72
N LYS A 206 32.84 -7.66 9.60
CA LYS A 206 33.07 -7.13 8.26
C LYS A 206 31.81 -6.46 7.71
N ASP A 207 31.93 -5.25 7.23
CA ASP A 207 30.91 -4.51 6.55
C ASP A 207 30.45 -5.23 5.27
N PRO A 208 29.17 -5.11 4.88
CA PRO A 208 28.63 -5.82 3.71
C PRO A 208 29.23 -5.39 2.38
N TYR A 209 29.87 -4.23 2.32
CA TYR A 209 30.52 -3.68 1.12
C TYR A 209 31.90 -3.15 1.51
N PRO A 210 32.93 -3.27 0.65
CA PRO A 210 34.23 -2.64 0.94
C PRO A 210 34.07 -1.15 1.23
N ASP A 211 34.75 -0.66 2.28
CA ASP A 211 34.60 0.72 2.73
C ASP A 211 34.85 1.73 1.59
N TRP A 212 33.98 2.73 1.54
CA TRP A 212 34.24 3.99 0.86
C TRP A 212 34.80 4.98 1.88
N LYS A 213 35.42 6.02 1.42
CA LYS A 213 36.02 7.03 2.29
C LYS A 213 34.92 7.77 3.08
N ALA A 214 35.12 7.92 4.39
CA ALA A 214 34.19 8.66 5.26
C ALA A 214 33.93 10.07 4.72
N GLY A 215 32.67 10.43 4.62
CA GLY A 215 32.19 11.70 4.05
C GLY A 215 31.92 11.67 2.55
N ASP A 216 32.45 10.69 1.81
CA ASP A 216 32.14 10.51 0.40
C ASP A 216 30.69 9.96 0.25
N PRO A 217 29.97 10.35 -0.84
CA PRO A 217 28.63 9.82 -1.07
C PRO A 217 28.58 8.29 -1.13
N VAL A 218 27.54 7.69 -0.53
CA VAL A 218 27.36 6.22 -0.52
C VAL A 218 27.31 5.70 -1.96
N PRO A 219 28.18 4.73 -2.34
CA PRO A 219 28.14 4.12 -3.67
C PRO A 219 26.81 3.39 -3.89
N TYR A 220 26.12 3.61 -5.01
CA TYR A 220 24.87 2.88 -5.31
C TYR A 220 25.13 1.38 -5.42
N ALA A 221 26.32 0.96 -5.89
CA ALA A 221 26.75 -0.43 -5.91
C ALA A 221 26.72 -1.10 -4.52
N ALA A 222 26.95 -0.34 -3.44
CA ALA A 222 26.88 -0.86 -2.06
C ALA A 222 25.45 -1.25 -1.71
N LEU A 223 24.48 -0.39 -2.03
CA LEU A 223 23.04 -0.66 -1.86
C LEU A 223 22.62 -1.87 -2.73
N CYS A 224 23.02 -1.91 -3.99
CA CYS A 224 22.71 -3.02 -4.91
C CYS A 224 23.31 -4.35 -4.44
N THR A 225 24.50 -4.34 -3.81
CA THR A 225 25.11 -5.52 -3.20
C THR A 225 24.27 -6.04 -2.05
N THR A 226 23.74 -5.14 -1.22
CA THR A 226 22.82 -5.48 -0.13
C THR A 226 21.51 -6.06 -0.68
N PHE A 227 20.92 -5.44 -1.68
CA PHE A 227 19.70 -5.93 -2.37
C PHE A 227 19.92 -7.34 -2.95
N SER A 228 21.06 -7.58 -3.58
CA SER A 228 21.40 -8.89 -4.14
C SER A 228 21.44 -9.98 -3.04
N LYS A 229 22.02 -9.68 -1.88
CA LYS A 229 22.05 -10.60 -0.73
C LYS A 229 20.65 -10.89 -0.20
N ILE A 230 19.81 -9.85 -0.09
CA ILE A 230 18.41 -9.96 0.36
C ILE A 230 17.60 -10.84 -0.62
N GLU A 231 17.78 -10.63 -1.92
CA GLU A 231 17.08 -11.36 -2.98
C GLU A 231 17.38 -12.88 -2.96
N MET A 232 18.55 -13.27 -2.44
CA MET A 232 18.99 -14.67 -2.41
C MET A 232 18.53 -15.43 -1.16
N THR A 233 17.75 -14.79 -0.26
CA THR A 233 17.24 -15.45 0.95
C THR A 233 15.76 -15.09 1.17
N THR A 234 14.98 -16.05 1.64
CA THR A 234 13.61 -15.87 2.09
C THR A 234 13.50 -15.73 3.61
N LYS A 235 14.62 -15.93 4.33
CA LYS A 235 14.65 -15.89 5.79
C LYS A 235 14.62 -14.45 6.31
N ARG A 236 13.52 -14.06 6.93
CA ARG A 236 13.29 -12.71 7.44
C ARG A 236 14.43 -12.18 8.33
N LEU A 237 14.98 -13.01 9.20
CA LEU A 237 16.08 -12.60 10.11
C LEU A 237 17.39 -12.30 9.35
N GLU A 238 17.66 -13.05 8.27
CA GLU A 238 18.81 -12.78 7.40
C GLU A 238 18.62 -11.48 6.62
N ILE A 239 17.42 -11.24 6.12
CA ILE A 239 17.04 -9.98 5.45
C ILE A 239 17.26 -8.81 6.41
N MET A 240 16.73 -8.89 7.64
CA MET A 240 16.88 -7.87 8.68
C MET A 240 18.36 -7.60 9.00
N ALA A 241 19.17 -8.67 9.15
CA ALA A 241 20.60 -8.56 9.42
C ALA A 241 21.33 -7.84 8.28
N HIS A 242 21.05 -8.18 7.02
CA HIS A 242 21.66 -7.51 5.85
C HIS A 242 21.29 -6.01 5.82
N CYS A 243 20.04 -5.66 6.11
CA CYS A 243 19.57 -4.26 6.18
C CYS A 243 20.29 -3.51 7.32
N SER A 244 20.28 -4.07 8.53
CA SER A 244 20.90 -3.44 9.73
C SER A 244 22.40 -3.20 9.54
N LEU A 245 23.14 -4.18 9.02
CA LEU A 245 24.58 -4.07 8.77
C LEU A 245 24.90 -2.97 7.74
N PHE A 246 24.13 -2.89 6.66
CA PHE A 246 24.33 -1.87 5.65
C PHE A 246 24.01 -0.47 6.17
N LEU A 247 22.88 -0.31 6.90
CA LEU A 247 22.50 0.98 7.49
C LEU A 247 23.53 1.43 8.55
N ARG A 248 24.13 0.50 9.32
CA ARG A 248 25.24 0.79 10.23
C ARG A 248 26.46 1.34 9.47
N GLN A 249 26.79 0.73 8.33
CA GLN A 249 27.92 1.18 7.49
C GLN A 249 27.67 2.60 6.97
N VAL A 250 26.44 2.90 6.52
CA VAL A 250 26.02 4.23 6.07
C VAL A 250 26.15 5.25 7.22
N LEU A 251 25.63 4.93 8.41
CA LEU A 251 25.71 5.79 9.59
C LEU A 251 27.16 6.10 9.99
N ARG A 252 28.03 5.09 9.94
CA ARG A 252 29.45 5.25 10.30
C ARG A 252 30.21 6.12 9.30
N LEU A 253 29.95 5.99 8.01
CA LEU A 253 30.76 6.61 6.95
C LEU A 253 30.14 7.89 6.36
N THR A 254 28.82 7.89 6.12
CA THR A 254 28.13 9.01 5.43
C THR A 254 26.68 9.15 5.95
N PRO A 255 26.49 9.59 7.19
CA PRO A 255 25.14 9.71 7.78
C PRO A 255 24.19 10.62 6.99
N GLN A 256 24.71 11.59 6.24
CA GLN A 256 23.91 12.50 5.40
C GLN A 256 23.17 11.78 4.25
N ASP A 257 23.61 10.57 3.87
CA ASP A 257 22.96 9.76 2.84
C ASP A 257 21.97 8.74 3.43
N LEU A 258 21.72 8.76 4.75
CA LEU A 258 20.81 7.82 5.42
C LEU A 258 19.38 7.92 4.85
N GLN A 259 18.84 9.14 4.73
CA GLN A 259 17.47 9.37 4.23
C GLN A 259 17.26 8.81 2.81
N PRO A 260 18.04 9.21 1.78
CA PRO A 260 17.87 8.62 0.45
C PRO A 260 18.15 7.12 0.41
N THR A 261 19.01 6.60 1.29
CA THR A 261 19.27 5.15 1.40
C THR A 261 17.99 4.42 1.86
N VAL A 262 17.36 4.89 2.93
CA VAL A 262 16.12 4.31 3.49
C VAL A 262 14.98 4.37 2.46
N LEU A 263 14.81 5.52 1.81
CA LEU A 263 13.77 5.70 0.78
C LEU A 263 13.95 4.72 -0.39
N LEU A 264 15.17 4.58 -0.91
CA LEU A 264 15.45 3.64 -2.00
C LEU A 264 15.32 2.17 -1.55
N MET A 265 15.61 1.85 -0.29
CA MET A 265 15.35 0.50 0.28
C MET A 265 13.86 0.17 0.27
N LEU A 266 13.01 1.15 0.51
CA LEU A 266 11.55 1.04 0.48
C LEU A 266 10.96 1.09 -0.94
N GLY A 267 11.79 1.40 -1.95
CA GLY A 267 11.33 1.64 -3.32
C GLY A 267 10.55 2.94 -3.48
N LYS A 268 10.74 3.88 -2.55
CA LYS A 268 10.05 5.18 -2.50
C LYS A 268 11.00 6.34 -2.82
N LEU A 269 10.45 7.46 -3.27
CA LEU A 269 11.20 8.70 -3.51
C LEU A 269 10.98 9.74 -2.42
N ALA A 270 9.81 9.70 -1.80
CA ALA A 270 9.37 10.61 -0.73
C ALA A 270 8.32 9.88 0.11
N ALA A 271 7.81 10.54 1.14
CA ALA A 271 6.68 10.05 1.93
C ALA A 271 5.42 9.94 1.04
N ASP A 272 4.53 9.00 1.36
CA ASP A 272 3.33 8.69 0.59
C ASP A 272 2.43 9.92 0.40
N TYR A 273 2.32 10.76 1.43
CA TYR A 273 1.51 11.99 1.40
C TYR A 273 2.09 13.10 0.50
N ALA A 274 3.34 12.99 0.07
CA ALA A 274 3.94 13.96 -0.87
C ALA A 274 3.43 13.78 -2.31
N GLY A 275 2.78 12.65 -2.62
CA GLY A 275 2.17 12.40 -3.93
C GLY A 275 3.18 12.32 -5.09
N ILE A 276 4.44 11.97 -4.80
CA ILE A 276 5.51 11.91 -5.81
C ILE A 276 5.59 10.48 -6.36
N GLU A 277 5.08 10.29 -7.57
CA GLU A 277 5.11 9.02 -8.29
C GLU A 277 5.92 9.10 -9.57
N LEU A 278 6.59 8.02 -9.92
CA LEU A 278 7.35 7.94 -11.18
C LEU A 278 6.42 7.96 -12.40
N GLY A 279 5.28 7.29 -12.34
CA GLY A 279 4.26 7.28 -13.39
C GLY A 279 4.83 6.86 -14.75
N ILE A 280 5.58 5.75 -14.78
CA ILE A 280 6.31 5.31 -15.98
C ILE A 280 5.82 3.91 -16.37
N GLY A 281 5.17 3.82 -17.52
CA GLY A 281 4.72 2.55 -18.07
C GLY A 281 5.87 1.71 -18.60
N GLU A 282 5.70 0.38 -18.59
CA GLU A 282 6.72 -0.61 -19.06
C GLU A 282 7.26 -0.33 -20.47
N SER A 283 6.40 0.19 -21.36
CA SER A 283 6.78 0.51 -22.73
C SER A 283 7.89 1.58 -22.81
N LEU A 284 7.83 2.60 -21.93
CA LEU A 284 8.86 3.65 -21.85
C LEU A 284 10.16 3.10 -21.24
N ILE A 285 10.04 2.20 -20.25
CA ILE A 285 11.21 1.53 -19.62
C ILE A 285 11.91 0.65 -20.65
N MET A 286 11.16 -0.19 -21.39
CA MET A 286 11.72 -1.03 -22.47
C MET A 286 12.42 -0.19 -23.54
N LYS A 287 11.84 0.96 -23.91
CA LYS A 287 12.44 1.90 -24.86
C LYS A 287 13.78 2.42 -24.32
N ALA A 288 13.82 2.85 -23.08
CA ALA A 288 15.03 3.36 -22.43
C ALA A 288 16.13 2.28 -22.32
N ILE A 289 15.75 1.03 -21.98
CA ILE A 289 16.69 -0.12 -21.97
C ILE A 289 17.30 -0.31 -23.39
N GLY A 290 16.44 -0.33 -24.41
CA GLY A 290 16.89 -0.48 -25.81
C GLY A 290 17.85 0.62 -26.20
N GLU A 291 17.51 1.88 -25.97
CA GLU A 291 18.34 3.05 -26.32
C GLU A 291 19.67 3.05 -25.55
N SER A 292 19.68 2.70 -24.26
CA SER A 292 20.88 2.71 -23.41
C SER A 292 21.84 1.56 -23.74
N THR A 293 21.35 0.44 -24.27
CA THR A 293 22.15 -0.78 -24.54
C THR A 293 22.38 -1.05 -26.04
N GLY A 294 21.72 -0.29 -26.92
CA GLY A 294 21.78 -0.47 -28.37
C GLY A 294 20.99 -1.68 -28.87
N ARG A 295 20.11 -2.28 -28.05
CA ARG A 295 19.32 -3.45 -28.44
C ARG A 295 17.95 -3.00 -28.99
N SER A 296 17.48 -3.71 -30.02
CA SER A 296 16.17 -3.38 -30.61
C SER A 296 15.01 -3.65 -29.60
N LEU A 297 13.97 -2.84 -29.69
CA LEU A 297 12.78 -2.96 -28.86
C LEU A 297 12.12 -4.36 -29.00
N LYS A 298 12.20 -4.96 -30.19
CA LYS A 298 11.70 -6.32 -30.46
C LYS A 298 12.40 -7.35 -29.54
N ILE A 299 13.73 -7.30 -29.46
CA ILE A 299 14.55 -8.22 -28.65
C ILE A 299 14.24 -8.01 -27.15
N ILE A 300 14.08 -6.74 -26.72
CA ILE A 300 13.72 -6.42 -25.32
C ILE A 300 12.35 -7.02 -24.97
N LYS A 301 11.36 -6.91 -25.86
CA LYS A 301 10.02 -7.49 -25.67
C LYS A 301 10.07 -9.03 -25.62
N GLU A 302 10.85 -9.66 -26.50
CA GLU A 302 11.03 -11.12 -26.51
C GLU A 302 11.69 -11.60 -25.20
N ASP A 303 12.73 -10.89 -24.73
CA ASP A 303 13.38 -11.20 -23.46
C ASP A 303 12.39 -10.99 -22.28
N GLN A 304 11.58 -9.93 -22.31
CA GLN A 304 10.56 -9.67 -21.27
C GLN A 304 9.52 -10.79 -21.20
N GLN A 305 9.05 -11.27 -22.37
CA GLN A 305 8.08 -12.38 -22.43
C GLN A 305 8.65 -13.70 -21.87
N LYS A 306 9.96 -13.91 -22.03
CA LYS A 306 10.64 -15.14 -21.56
C LYS A 306 11.01 -15.06 -20.07
N ILE A 307 11.50 -13.91 -19.62
CA ILE A 307 12.09 -13.73 -18.28
C ILE A 307 11.03 -13.23 -17.25
N GLY A 308 10.07 -12.39 -17.71
CA GLY A 308 9.02 -11.86 -16.84
C GLY A 308 9.45 -10.72 -15.90
N ASP A 309 10.68 -10.21 -16.03
CA ASP A 309 11.26 -9.19 -15.14
C ASP A 309 12.15 -8.24 -15.96
N LEU A 310 11.69 -6.99 -16.14
CA LEU A 310 12.43 -5.97 -16.89
C LEU A 310 13.77 -5.60 -16.23
N GLY A 311 13.89 -5.74 -14.92
CA GLY A 311 15.16 -5.56 -14.20
C GLY A 311 16.19 -6.59 -14.64
N LEU A 312 15.81 -7.85 -14.76
CA LEU A 312 16.68 -8.93 -15.26
C LEU A 312 17.01 -8.74 -16.76
N VAL A 313 16.04 -8.26 -17.55
CA VAL A 313 16.25 -7.92 -18.97
C VAL A 313 17.29 -6.79 -19.08
N ALA A 314 17.23 -5.79 -18.20
CA ALA A 314 18.19 -4.67 -18.17
C ALA A 314 19.60 -5.18 -17.81
N ALA A 315 19.73 -6.01 -16.77
CA ALA A 315 21.00 -6.61 -16.36
C ALA A 315 21.64 -7.44 -17.50
N LYS A 316 20.85 -8.31 -18.13
CA LYS A 316 21.25 -9.14 -19.28
C LYS A 316 21.73 -8.27 -20.45
N SER A 317 20.96 -7.22 -20.75
CA SER A 317 21.25 -6.30 -21.85
C SER A 317 22.53 -5.50 -21.60
N LYS A 318 22.74 -5.06 -20.36
CA LYS A 318 23.92 -4.28 -19.93
C LYS A 318 25.19 -5.15 -19.89
N GLY A 319 25.08 -6.39 -19.44
CA GLY A 319 26.19 -7.37 -19.42
C GLY A 319 26.79 -7.64 -20.82
N SER A 320 25.98 -7.53 -21.87
CA SER A 320 26.37 -7.75 -23.27
C SER A 320 26.90 -6.48 -23.97
N GLN A 321 26.83 -5.31 -23.29
CA GLN A 321 27.15 -4.03 -23.92
C GLN A 321 28.66 -3.75 -23.93
N PRO A 322 29.32 -3.55 -25.13
CA PRO A 322 30.69 -3.06 -25.16
C PRO A 322 30.74 -1.57 -24.78
N THR A 323 31.63 -1.22 -23.86
CA THR A 323 31.85 0.16 -23.43
C THR A 323 33.27 0.65 -23.75
N MET A 324 33.38 1.76 -24.44
CA MET A 324 34.65 2.40 -24.74
C MET A 324 35.23 3.15 -23.54
N PHE A 325 34.37 3.81 -22.76
CA PHE A 325 34.79 4.61 -21.62
C PHE A 325 34.01 4.16 -20.38
N LYS A 326 34.73 4.05 -19.24
CA LYS A 326 34.10 3.73 -17.95
C LYS A 326 33.31 4.96 -17.46
N PRO A 327 32.01 4.86 -17.26
CA PRO A 327 31.22 5.98 -16.71
C PRO A 327 31.57 6.27 -15.23
N LYS A 328 31.22 7.46 -14.76
CA LYS A 328 31.35 7.81 -13.35
C LYS A 328 30.43 6.90 -12.51
N PRO A 329 30.92 6.27 -11.45
CA PRO A 329 30.08 5.43 -10.60
C PRO A 329 28.89 6.17 -10.02
N LEU A 330 27.74 5.47 -9.92
CA LEU A 330 26.52 6.00 -9.35
C LEU A 330 26.63 6.05 -7.81
N THR A 331 25.98 7.07 -7.23
CA THR A 331 25.85 7.23 -5.77
C THR A 331 24.36 7.14 -5.39
N VAL A 332 24.07 6.72 -4.16
CA VAL A 332 22.69 6.62 -3.63
C VAL A 332 21.97 7.96 -3.75
N ARG A 333 22.60 9.05 -3.27
CA ARG A 333 22.05 10.41 -3.36
C ARG A 333 21.78 10.80 -4.84
N GLY A 334 22.76 10.57 -5.73
CA GLY A 334 22.65 10.92 -7.15
C GLY A 334 21.54 10.14 -7.87
N VAL A 335 21.34 8.85 -7.56
CA VAL A 335 20.25 8.03 -8.13
C VAL A 335 18.90 8.57 -7.63
N HIS A 336 18.77 8.81 -6.33
CA HIS A 336 17.54 9.35 -5.72
C HIS A 336 17.18 10.71 -6.37
N GLU A 337 18.12 11.64 -6.47
CA GLU A 337 17.92 12.97 -7.09
C GLU A 337 17.47 12.89 -8.55
N GLN A 338 18.09 11.96 -9.32
CA GLN A 338 17.73 11.78 -10.73
C GLN A 338 16.35 11.16 -10.88
N LEU A 339 15.97 10.19 -10.03
CA LEU A 339 14.63 9.60 -10.02
C LEU A 339 13.58 10.65 -9.62
N MET A 340 13.87 11.49 -8.62
CA MET A 340 13.02 12.63 -8.22
C MET A 340 12.83 13.61 -9.39
N THR A 341 13.89 13.90 -10.13
CA THR A 341 13.83 14.76 -11.33
C THR A 341 12.93 14.15 -12.39
N ILE A 342 13.05 12.83 -12.64
CA ILE A 342 12.23 12.09 -13.62
C ILE A 342 10.74 12.09 -13.20
N ALA A 343 10.47 11.89 -11.90
CA ALA A 343 9.10 11.90 -11.35
C ALA A 343 8.38 13.23 -11.60
N LYS A 344 9.09 14.35 -11.43
CA LYS A 344 8.56 15.72 -11.56
C LYS A 344 8.39 16.18 -13.03
N ILE A 345 8.77 15.36 -14.03
CA ILE A 345 8.62 15.73 -15.45
C ILE A 345 7.13 15.63 -15.85
N GLU A 346 6.54 16.73 -16.25
CA GLU A 346 5.16 16.86 -16.72
C GLU A 346 5.06 17.63 -18.05
N GLY A 347 3.87 17.65 -18.63
CA GLY A 347 3.52 18.46 -19.81
C GLY A 347 3.99 17.88 -21.14
N SER A 348 3.78 18.64 -22.18
CA SER A 348 4.08 18.25 -23.59
C SER A 348 5.53 17.78 -23.75
N GLY A 349 5.73 16.63 -24.41
CA GLY A 349 7.04 16.01 -24.59
C GLY A 349 7.61 15.36 -23.32
N GLY A 350 6.85 15.28 -22.24
CA GLY A 350 7.27 14.69 -20.97
C GLY A 350 7.78 13.25 -21.09
N GLN A 351 7.09 12.41 -21.87
CA GLN A 351 7.51 11.02 -22.11
C GLN A 351 8.93 10.92 -22.70
N GLY A 352 9.25 11.74 -23.68
CA GLY A 352 10.60 11.78 -24.27
C GLY A 352 11.66 12.21 -23.26
N ARG A 353 11.33 13.22 -22.42
CA ARG A 353 12.23 13.70 -21.36
C ARG A 353 12.42 12.63 -20.28
N LYS A 354 11.36 11.88 -19.89
CA LYS A 354 11.45 10.75 -18.94
C LYS A 354 12.37 9.65 -19.51
N VAL A 355 12.18 9.24 -20.76
CA VAL A 355 13.04 8.23 -21.44
C VAL A 355 14.50 8.69 -21.44
N SER A 356 14.78 9.96 -21.78
CA SER A 356 16.13 10.54 -21.76
C SER A 356 16.77 10.52 -20.36
N GLY A 357 15.98 10.81 -19.30
CA GLY A 357 16.44 10.71 -17.92
C GLY A 357 16.81 9.29 -17.51
N ILE A 358 15.95 8.32 -17.85
CA ILE A 358 16.18 6.88 -17.60
C ILE A 358 17.42 6.40 -18.38
N HIS A 359 17.52 6.77 -19.64
CA HIS A 359 18.69 6.47 -20.50
C HIS A 359 20.00 6.92 -19.83
N LYS A 360 20.03 8.13 -19.28
CA LYS A 360 21.19 8.70 -18.57
C LYS A 360 21.59 7.85 -17.35
N LEU A 361 20.61 7.43 -16.53
CA LEU A 361 20.84 6.54 -15.37
C LEU A 361 21.38 5.18 -15.82
N LEU A 362 20.70 4.52 -16.77
CA LEU A 362 21.08 3.19 -17.26
C LEU A 362 22.45 3.20 -17.96
N SER A 363 22.79 4.28 -18.66
CA SER A 363 24.12 4.42 -19.31
C SER A 363 25.25 4.45 -18.29
N ALA A 364 25.03 5.07 -17.12
CA ALA A 364 26.00 5.15 -16.03
C ALA A 364 26.06 3.90 -15.14
N ALA A 365 25.01 3.06 -15.18
CA ALA A 365 24.88 1.87 -14.32
C ALA A 365 25.96 0.81 -14.60
N ASP A 366 26.27 0.04 -13.58
CA ASP A 366 27.19 -1.14 -13.62
C ASP A 366 28.65 -0.77 -13.95
N ALA A 367 29.05 0.47 -13.65
CA ALA A 367 30.42 0.98 -13.90
C ALA A 367 31.51 0.14 -13.21
N ASN A 368 31.22 -0.46 -12.08
CA ASN A 368 32.17 -1.20 -11.24
C ASN A 368 31.99 -2.72 -11.32
N LEU A 369 31.00 -3.23 -12.05
CA LEU A 369 30.81 -4.67 -12.20
C LEU A 369 31.85 -5.28 -13.14
N PRO A 370 32.49 -6.40 -12.78
CA PRO A 370 33.37 -7.11 -13.68
C PRO A 370 32.63 -7.62 -14.92
N LYS A 371 33.13 -7.33 -16.07
CA LYS A 371 32.53 -7.78 -17.35
C LYS A 371 32.61 -9.31 -17.48
N GLY A 372 31.51 -9.93 -17.79
CA GLY A 372 31.40 -11.36 -18.03
C GLY A 372 31.41 -12.25 -16.77
N LYS A 373 31.53 -11.65 -15.60
CA LYS A 373 31.46 -12.39 -14.30
C LYS A 373 30.63 -11.59 -13.31
N GLY A 374 29.57 -12.17 -12.79
CA GLY A 374 28.76 -11.56 -11.75
C GLY A 374 27.33 -11.20 -12.13
N VAL A 375 26.95 -11.35 -13.41
CA VAL A 375 25.58 -11.19 -13.87
C VAL A 375 25.12 -12.48 -14.54
N ASP A 376 24.59 -13.39 -13.77
CA ASP A 376 23.95 -14.61 -14.22
C ASP A 376 22.47 -14.57 -13.79
N ILE A 377 21.57 -14.76 -14.74
CA ILE A 377 20.11 -14.64 -14.49
C ILE A 377 19.60 -15.88 -13.76
N GLU A 378 20.15 -17.05 -14.06
CA GLU A 378 19.72 -18.33 -13.49
C GLU A 378 20.37 -18.59 -12.13
N GLU A 379 21.69 -18.44 -12.02
CA GLU A 379 22.45 -18.76 -10.81
C GLU A 379 22.30 -17.69 -9.69
N ASN A 380 22.35 -16.39 -10.01
CA ASN A 380 22.36 -15.31 -9.01
C ASN A 380 21.33 -14.20 -9.26
N LYS A 381 20.30 -14.49 -10.03
CA LYS A 381 19.21 -13.53 -10.33
C LYS A 381 19.75 -12.16 -10.82
N GLY A 382 20.82 -12.19 -11.64
CA GLY A 382 21.47 -11.00 -12.17
C GLY A 382 22.39 -10.28 -11.19
N GLY A 383 22.65 -10.86 -10.02
CA GLY A 383 23.60 -10.34 -9.04
C GLY A 383 23.36 -8.90 -8.60
N PRO A 384 24.40 -8.12 -8.25
CA PRO A 384 24.27 -6.75 -7.76
C PRO A 384 24.20 -5.70 -8.87
N SER A 385 23.58 -6.02 -10.03
CA SER A 385 23.47 -5.07 -11.16
C SER A 385 22.68 -3.82 -10.76
N GLU A 386 23.29 -2.66 -10.91
CA GLU A 386 22.66 -1.34 -10.68
C GLU A 386 21.49 -1.12 -11.67
N ALA A 387 21.67 -1.53 -12.93
CA ALA A 387 20.63 -1.42 -13.97
C ALA A 387 19.37 -2.21 -13.60
N LYS A 388 19.52 -3.41 -13.01
CA LYS A 388 18.42 -4.23 -12.51
C LYS A 388 17.57 -3.48 -11.47
N PHE A 389 18.23 -2.94 -10.44
CA PHE A 389 17.51 -2.29 -9.32
C PHE A 389 16.96 -0.92 -9.70
N ILE A 390 17.61 -0.17 -10.60
CA ILE A 390 17.05 1.06 -11.17
C ILE A 390 15.74 0.75 -11.90
N VAL A 391 15.73 -0.25 -12.77
CA VAL A 391 14.53 -0.63 -13.56
C VAL A 391 13.40 -1.09 -12.62
N ARG A 392 13.71 -1.91 -11.61
CA ARG A 392 12.70 -2.36 -10.63
C ARG A 392 12.13 -1.20 -9.80
N THR A 393 12.94 -0.19 -9.48
CA THR A 393 12.47 1.05 -8.82
C THR A 393 11.51 1.81 -9.76
N LEU A 394 11.86 1.91 -11.05
CA LEU A 394 11.01 2.57 -12.07
C LEU A 394 9.67 1.85 -12.27
N GLU A 395 9.65 0.52 -12.16
CA GLU A 395 8.43 -0.30 -12.21
C GLU A 395 7.59 -0.22 -10.93
N GLY A 396 8.16 0.24 -9.81
CA GLY A 396 7.57 0.13 -8.48
C GLY A 396 7.54 -1.32 -7.95
N LYS A 397 8.41 -2.19 -8.49
CA LYS A 397 8.43 -3.63 -8.19
C LYS A 397 9.84 -4.10 -7.82
N MET A 398 10.28 -3.83 -6.60
CA MET A 398 11.64 -4.21 -6.14
C MET A 398 11.87 -5.72 -6.10
N ARG A 399 10.83 -6.53 -5.88
CA ARG A 399 10.86 -8.02 -5.88
C ARG A 399 11.87 -8.61 -4.86
N LEU A 400 12.04 -7.94 -3.70
CA LEU A 400 12.98 -8.34 -2.64
C LEU A 400 12.30 -9.05 -1.46
N GLY A 401 10.98 -9.02 -1.37
CA GLY A 401 10.27 -9.46 -0.17
C GLY A 401 10.61 -8.59 1.06
N LEU A 402 11.04 -7.36 0.84
CA LEU A 402 11.47 -6.44 1.88
C LEU A 402 10.29 -5.55 2.30
N ALA A 403 9.70 -5.84 3.44
CA ALA A 403 8.56 -5.10 3.99
C ALA A 403 9.02 -3.80 4.67
N ASP A 404 8.17 -2.77 4.65
CA ASP A 404 8.41 -1.47 5.28
C ASP A 404 8.77 -1.62 6.77
N LYS A 405 8.06 -2.49 7.49
CA LYS A 405 8.34 -2.79 8.91
C LYS A 405 9.73 -3.38 9.12
N THR A 406 10.23 -4.22 8.20
CA THR A 406 11.57 -4.80 8.27
C THR A 406 12.65 -3.72 8.15
N VAL A 407 12.45 -2.77 7.22
CA VAL A 407 13.37 -1.62 7.05
C VAL A 407 13.34 -0.74 8.31
N LEU A 408 12.16 -0.44 8.85
CA LEU A 408 11.99 0.38 10.05
C LEU A 408 12.70 -0.22 11.26
N VAL A 409 12.51 -1.53 11.51
CA VAL A 409 13.18 -2.25 12.62
C VAL A 409 14.70 -2.30 12.40
N SER A 410 15.16 -2.57 11.17
CA SER A 410 16.59 -2.58 10.82
C SER A 410 17.24 -1.22 11.02
N LEU A 411 16.52 -0.15 10.69
CA LEU A 411 16.94 1.24 10.89
C LEU A 411 17.09 1.53 12.40
N ALA A 412 16.08 1.16 13.21
CA ALA A 412 16.13 1.32 14.68
C ALA A 412 17.34 0.60 15.30
N GLN A 413 17.58 -0.63 14.85
CA GLN A 413 18.74 -1.42 15.30
C GLN A 413 20.07 -0.75 14.92
N ALA A 414 20.17 -0.24 13.69
CA ALA A 414 21.35 0.44 13.18
C ALA A 414 21.61 1.76 13.95
N MET A 415 20.57 2.56 14.18
CA MET A 415 20.62 3.80 14.98
C MET A 415 21.06 3.52 16.40
N THR A 416 20.43 2.54 17.07
CA THR A 416 20.75 2.15 18.46
C THR A 416 22.20 1.66 18.56
N TYR A 417 22.61 0.83 17.61
CA TYR A 417 23.99 0.34 17.55
C TYR A 417 24.99 1.50 17.40
N HIS A 418 24.73 2.42 16.49
CA HIS A 418 25.57 3.59 16.22
C HIS A 418 25.72 4.48 17.46
N ASP A 419 24.61 4.81 18.13
CA ASP A 419 24.59 5.67 19.31
C ASP A 419 25.36 5.06 20.50
N ILE A 420 25.07 3.79 20.80
CA ILE A 420 25.68 3.08 21.94
C ILE A 420 27.18 2.86 21.67
N MET A 421 27.54 2.44 20.47
CA MET A 421 28.94 2.21 20.09
C MET A 421 29.76 3.52 20.14
N THR A 422 29.19 4.62 19.67
CA THR A 422 29.83 5.96 19.68
C THR A 422 30.04 6.47 21.12
N LYS A 423 29.02 6.27 22.00
CA LYS A 423 29.05 6.75 23.38
C LYS A 423 29.89 5.85 24.32
N THR A 424 29.84 4.53 24.12
CA THR A 424 30.39 3.55 25.09
C THR A 424 31.51 2.67 24.55
N ASN A 425 31.71 2.66 23.24
CA ASN A 425 32.61 1.74 22.52
C ASN A 425 32.27 0.25 22.77
N LYS A 426 31.00 -0.05 23.06
CA LYS A 426 30.46 -1.41 23.28
C LYS A 426 29.22 -1.64 22.43
N ALA A 427 29.00 -2.88 21.99
CA ALA A 427 27.78 -3.25 21.28
C ALA A 427 26.55 -3.15 22.23
N PRO A 428 25.38 -2.74 21.73
CA PRO A 428 24.16 -2.67 22.54
C PRO A 428 23.72 -4.04 23.03
N ASN A 429 23.09 -4.08 24.21
CA ASN A 429 22.42 -5.27 24.72
C ASN A 429 21.04 -5.42 24.13
N THR A 430 20.35 -6.51 24.42
CA THR A 430 19.01 -6.82 23.88
C THR A 430 17.97 -5.78 24.32
N GLU A 431 17.99 -5.34 25.57
CA GLU A 431 17.08 -4.32 26.13
C GLU A 431 17.21 -2.97 25.43
N GLN A 432 18.45 -2.57 25.12
CA GLN A 432 18.74 -1.32 24.42
C GLN A 432 18.23 -1.36 22.98
N LEU A 433 18.40 -2.50 22.29
CA LEU A 433 17.85 -2.71 20.94
C LEU A 433 16.32 -2.65 20.96
N GLU A 434 15.69 -3.32 21.92
CA GLU A 434 14.24 -3.31 22.12
C GLU A 434 13.70 -1.90 22.40
N LYS A 435 14.37 -1.16 23.26
CA LYS A 435 14.01 0.24 23.56
C LYS A 435 14.09 1.10 22.29
N GLY A 436 15.18 1.00 21.53
CA GLY A 436 15.36 1.75 20.27
C GLY A 436 14.30 1.39 19.22
N GLU A 437 13.99 0.10 19.07
CA GLU A 437 12.93 -0.38 18.16
C GLU A 437 11.57 0.21 18.55
N ARG A 438 11.23 0.18 19.83
CA ARG A 438 9.97 0.72 20.36
C ARG A 438 9.86 2.23 20.14
N VAL A 439 10.92 2.99 20.44
CA VAL A 439 10.92 4.45 20.27
C VAL A 439 10.73 4.82 18.79
N LEU A 440 11.57 4.27 17.88
CA LEU A 440 11.46 4.62 16.46
C LEU A 440 10.11 4.18 15.85
N LYS A 441 9.59 3.00 16.25
CA LYS A 441 8.29 2.49 15.79
C LYS A 441 7.16 3.44 16.21
N ASN A 442 7.14 3.89 17.46
CA ASN A 442 6.11 4.80 17.98
C ASN A 442 6.18 6.16 17.27
N VAL A 443 7.37 6.74 17.17
CA VAL A 443 7.59 8.01 16.46
C VAL A 443 7.14 7.92 15.00
N TYR A 444 7.52 6.86 14.30
CA TYR A 444 7.13 6.67 12.88
C TYR A 444 5.61 6.47 12.71
N ASN A 445 4.96 5.84 13.67
CA ASN A 445 3.50 5.64 13.60
C ASN A 445 2.73 6.96 13.76
N GLU A 446 3.23 7.87 14.61
CA GLU A 446 2.66 9.20 14.85
C GLU A 446 3.07 10.22 13.78
N LEU A 447 4.28 10.08 13.24
CA LEU A 447 4.87 11.03 12.27
C LEU A 447 5.63 10.22 11.18
N PRO A 448 4.92 9.60 10.21
CA PRO A 448 5.55 8.70 9.23
C PRO A 448 6.30 9.47 8.13
N SER A 449 7.36 10.19 8.54
CA SER A 449 8.20 10.99 7.67
C SER A 449 9.68 10.80 7.99
N TYR A 450 10.38 10.04 7.17
CA TYR A 450 11.84 9.90 7.27
C TYR A 450 12.56 11.24 7.03
N GLU A 451 11.91 12.15 6.31
CA GLU A 451 12.40 13.50 6.04
C GLU A 451 12.47 14.38 7.31
N VAL A 452 11.63 14.08 8.29
CA VAL A 452 11.63 14.73 9.61
C VAL A 452 12.45 13.92 10.64
N ILE A 453 12.21 12.60 10.68
CA ILE A 453 12.78 11.70 11.69
C ILE A 453 14.32 11.60 11.58
N ILE A 454 14.86 11.45 10.35
CA ILE A 454 16.29 11.20 10.18
C ILE A 454 17.14 12.42 10.58
N PRO A 455 16.81 13.67 10.16
CA PRO A 455 17.51 14.84 10.70
C PRO A 455 17.41 14.97 12.23
N ALA A 456 16.22 14.79 12.80
CA ALA A 456 16.01 14.83 14.25
C ALA A 456 16.85 13.76 14.97
N TYR A 457 16.96 12.56 14.43
CA TYR A 457 17.83 11.50 14.94
C TYR A 457 19.30 11.90 14.93
N LEU A 458 19.78 12.46 13.83
CA LEU A 458 21.20 12.89 13.69
C LEU A 458 21.60 13.98 14.70
N GLU A 459 20.62 14.76 15.16
CA GLU A 459 20.84 15.82 16.17
C GLU A 459 20.71 15.30 17.59
N ASN A 460 19.73 14.44 17.88
CA ASN A 460 19.32 14.09 19.25
C ASN A 460 19.65 12.63 19.63
N GLY A 461 19.81 11.73 18.68
CA GLY A 461 19.95 10.29 18.89
C GLY A 461 18.60 9.59 19.01
N VAL A 462 18.62 8.24 18.98
CA VAL A 462 17.41 7.41 18.88
C VAL A 462 16.51 7.48 20.12
N PHE A 463 17.08 7.63 21.32
CA PHE A 463 16.31 7.55 22.58
C PHE A 463 15.53 8.84 22.91
N ASP A 464 15.90 9.95 22.30
CA ASP A 464 15.29 11.26 22.52
C ASP A 464 14.38 11.71 21.35
N LEU A 465 14.18 10.82 20.33
CA LEU A 465 13.35 11.08 19.15
C LEU A 465 11.89 11.42 19.49
N HIS A 466 11.32 10.79 20.54
CA HIS A 466 9.93 11.02 20.93
C HIS A 466 9.68 12.49 21.35
N ASP A 467 10.65 13.12 21.95
CA ASP A 467 10.56 14.53 22.35
C ASP A 467 10.82 15.49 21.18
N ALA A 468 11.70 15.08 20.25
CA ALA A 468 12.06 15.85 19.06
C ALA A 468 11.02 15.75 17.92
N CYS A 469 10.26 14.65 17.86
CA CYS A 469 9.31 14.36 16.77
C CYS A 469 7.90 14.18 17.34
N LYS A 470 7.07 15.18 17.22
CA LYS A 470 5.66 15.15 17.69
C LYS A 470 4.69 15.24 16.51
N LEU A 471 3.47 14.72 16.72
CA LEU A 471 2.36 14.82 15.77
C LEU A 471 2.19 16.27 15.33
N GLN A 472 2.12 16.50 14.01
CA GLN A 472 1.95 17.84 13.44
C GLN A 472 1.03 17.81 12.21
N PRO A 473 0.12 18.79 12.08
CA PRO A 473 -0.74 18.88 10.90
C PRO A 473 0.08 18.97 9.60
N GLY A 474 -0.42 18.31 8.56
CA GLY A 474 0.25 18.20 7.27
C GLY A 474 1.03 16.88 7.08
N VAL A 475 1.29 16.15 8.17
CA VAL A 475 1.85 14.79 8.12
C VAL A 475 0.80 13.81 8.67
N PRO A 476 0.16 12.99 7.84
CA PRO A 476 -0.89 12.07 8.30
C PRO A 476 -0.29 10.92 9.11
N LEU A 477 -0.74 10.76 10.36
CA LEU A 477 -0.33 9.62 11.18
C LEU A 477 -0.95 8.32 10.66
N LYS A 478 -0.31 7.18 10.95
CA LYS A 478 -0.82 5.88 10.55
C LYS A 478 -2.13 5.58 11.31
N PRO A 479 -3.22 5.21 10.63
CA PRO A 479 -4.51 5.07 11.30
C PRO A 479 -4.55 3.86 12.24
N MET A 480 -5.24 4.02 13.38
CA MET A 480 -5.58 2.91 14.29
C MET A 480 -6.54 1.95 13.58
N LEU A 481 -6.35 0.66 13.78
CA LEU A 481 -7.10 -0.40 13.12
C LEU A 481 -7.93 -1.22 14.13
N ALA A 482 -9.08 -1.72 13.68
CA ALA A 482 -9.97 -2.53 14.51
C ALA A 482 -9.73 -4.04 14.28
N LYS A 483 -9.89 -4.83 15.35
CA LYS A 483 -9.85 -6.30 15.28
C LYS A 483 -11.25 -6.82 14.89
N PRO A 484 -11.36 -7.77 13.96
CA PRO A 484 -12.65 -8.38 13.62
C PRO A 484 -13.13 -9.31 14.76
N THR A 485 -14.43 -9.40 14.97
CA THR A 485 -15.06 -10.30 15.94
C THR A 485 -16.03 -11.26 15.23
N LYS A 486 -16.14 -12.47 15.76
CA LYS A 486 -16.98 -13.53 15.20
C LYS A 486 -18.41 -13.56 15.77
N SER A 487 -18.64 -12.87 16.89
CA SER A 487 -19.95 -12.80 17.56
C SER A 487 -20.06 -11.55 18.43
N ILE A 488 -21.28 -11.14 18.75
CA ILE A 488 -21.54 -10.05 19.71
C ILE A 488 -21.12 -10.49 21.13
N THR A 489 -21.27 -11.77 21.47
CA THR A 489 -20.82 -12.33 22.76
C THR A 489 -19.31 -12.14 22.98
N GLU A 490 -18.49 -12.31 21.93
CA GLU A 490 -17.04 -12.04 21.98
C GLU A 490 -16.74 -10.58 22.35
N VAL A 491 -17.60 -9.64 21.94
CA VAL A 491 -17.48 -8.21 22.32
C VAL A 491 -17.76 -8.05 23.83
N LEU A 492 -18.85 -8.63 24.32
CA LEU A 492 -19.24 -8.56 25.72
C LEU A 492 -18.21 -9.21 26.65
N ASP A 493 -17.72 -10.40 26.27
CA ASP A 493 -16.67 -11.12 27.02
C ASP A 493 -15.37 -10.29 27.13
N ARG A 494 -15.00 -9.62 26.03
CA ARG A 494 -13.76 -8.83 25.94
C ARG A 494 -13.84 -7.52 26.75
N PHE A 495 -15.01 -6.90 26.79
CA PHE A 495 -15.23 -5.61 27.45
C PHE A 495 -15.98 -5.73 28.78
N GLU A 496 -16.01 -6.95 29.33
CA GLU A 496 -16.70 -7.21 30.63
C GLU A 496 -16.21 -6.23 31.73
N GLY A 497 -17.14 -5.53 32.34
CA GLY A 497 -16.86 -4.56 33.41
C GLY A 497 -16.25 -3.23 32.96
N LYS A 498 -16.20 -2.96 31.62
CA LYS A 498 -15.65 -1.73 31.06
C LYS A 498 -16.68 -0.96 30.24
N ASP A 499 -16.58 0.36 30.26
CA ASP A 499 -17.45 1.24 29.46
C ASP A 499 -16.97 1.25 27.99
N PHE A 500 -17.88 0.98 27.06
CA PHE A 500 -17.63 1.01 25.63
C PHE A 500 -18.80 1.63 24.86
N THR A 501 -18.58 1.93 23.59
CA THR A 501 -19.58 2.48 22.68
C THR A 501 -19.60 1.67 21.37
N CYS A 502 -20.79 1.54 20.78
CA CYS A 502 -20.98 0.93 19.45
C CYS A 502 -21.32 2.04 18.44
N GLU A 503 -20.42 2.35 17.55
CA GLU A 503 -20.63 3.35 16.49
C GLU A 503 -20.97 2.67 15.17
N TYR A 504 -21.78 3.32 14.33
CA TYR A 504 -22.06 2.85 12.97
C TYR A 504 -20.78 2.78 12.16
N LYS A 505 -20.53 1.65 11.54
CA LYS A 505 -19.39 1.46 10.63
C LYS A 505 -19.83 1.81 9.21
N TYR A 506 -19.61 3.06 8.84
CA TYR A 506 -19.94 3.58 7.52
C TYR A 506 -19.13 2.86 6.42
N ASP A 507 -19.73 2.70 5.26
CA ASP A 507 -19.11 2.08 4.08
C ASP A 507 -18.68 3.17 3.09
N GLY A 508 -17.46 3.66 3.27
CA GLY A 508 -16.92 4.78 2.50
C GLY A 508 -15.41 4.68 2.33
N GLU A 509 -14.78 5.83 2.20
CA GLU A 509 -13.32 5.98 2.13
C GLU A 509 -12.84 6.72 3.37
N ARG A 510 -12.08 6.01 4.23
CA ARG A 510 -11.51 6.61 5.44
C ARG A 510 -10.58 7.75 5.06
N ALA A 511 -10.75 8.86 5.73
CA ALA A 511 -9.98 10.08 5.48
C ALA A 511 -9.49 10.71 6.78
N GLN A 512 -8.29 11.27 6.74
CA GLN A 512 -7.74 12.14 7.76
C GLN A 512 -7.77 13.57 7.22
N ILE A 513 -8.51 14.47 7.87
CA ILE A 513 -8.60 15.88 7.46
C ILE A 513 -7.73 16.72 8.40
N HIS A 514 -6.77 17.44 7.83
CA HIS A 514 -5.85 18.32 8.54
C HIS A 514 -6.18 19.77 8.19
N PHE A 515 -6.16 20.64 9.18
CA PHE A 515 -6.39 22.08 9.02
C PHE A 515 -5.56 22.88 10.01
N VAL A 516 -5.00 24.02 9.57
CA VAL A 516 -4.36 25.03 10.40
C VAL A 516 -4.78 26.41 9.85
N ALA A 517 -5.38 27.23 10.69
CA ALA A 517 -5.76 28.61 10.39
C ALA A 517 -4.50 29.50 10.24
N HIS A 518 -4.56 30.53 9.41
CA HIS A 518 -3.43 31.43 9.18
C HIS A 518 -3.01 32.20 10.45
N ASP A 519 -3.91 32.36 11.41
CA ASP A 519 -3.70 33.02 12.70
C ASP A 519 -3.41 32.05 13.86
N ALA A 520 -3.15 30.77 13.54
CA ALA A 520 -2.82 29.76 14.57
C ALA A 520 -1.30 29.72 14.84
N ASP A 521 -0.92 29.52 16.11
CA ASP A 521 0.47 29.31 16.53
C ASP A 521 0.93 27.86 16.28
N VAL A 522 0.60 27.31 15.12
CA VAL A 522 0.93 25.92 14.71
C VAL A 522 1.46 25.94 13.27
N THR A 523 2.62 25.34 13.06
CA THR A 523 3.19 25.22 11.71
C THR A 523 2.54 24.07 10.94
N TYR A 524 2.34 24.27 9.64
CA TYR A 524 1.86 23.24 8.72
C TYR A 524 3.05 22.58 8.03
N ALA A 525 3.19 21.25 8.19
CA ALA A 525 4.42 20.53 7.80
C ALA A 525 4.63 20.41 6.29
N THR A 526 3.57 20.43 5.48
CA THR A 526 3.66 20.25 4.03
C THR A 526 3.01 21.40 3.27
N ALA A 527 3.42 21.60 2.03
CA ALA A 527 2.76 22.56 1.15
C ALA A 527 1.35 22.07 0.80
N ALA A 528 0.34 22.82 1.16
CA ALA A 528 -1.04 22.49 0.81
C ALA A 528 -1.26 22.64 -0.70
N PRO A 529 -2.08 21.77 -1.31
CA PRO A 529 -2.50 21.96 -2.69
C PRO A 529 -3.37 23.21 -2.83
N SER A 530 -3.52 23.72 -4.03
CA SER A 530 -4.32 24.93 -4.29
C SER A 530 -5.75 24.85 -3.73
N ALA A 531 -6.37 23.68 -3.78
CA ALA A 531 -7.72 23.44 -3.25
C ALA A 531 -7.77 23.55 -1.71
N GLY A 532 -6.67 23.28 -1.02
CA GLY A 532 -6.58 23.34 0.45
C GLY A 532 -6.07 24.67 0.98
N ASN A 533 -5.70 25.61 0.12
CA ASN A 533 -5.23 26.94 0.53
C ASN A 533 -6.39 27.95 0.43
N SER A 534 -7.06 28.16 1.54
CA SER A 534 -8.23 29.06 1.65
C SER A 534 -7.88 30.38 2.35
N ALA A 535 -8.79 31.33 2.31
CA ALA A 535 -8.66 32.62 3.05
C ALA A 535 -8.58 32.41 4.58
N LYS A 536 -9.06 31.29 5.11
CA LYS A 536 -9.08 30.99 6.56
C LYS A 536 -7.87 30.19 7.03
N GLY A 537 -7.26 29.39 6.15
CA GLY A 537 -6.16 28.52 6.55
C GLY A 537 -5.78 27.49 5.48
N VAL A 538 -4.91 26.58 5.87
CA VAL A 538 -4.33 25.54 5.04
C VAL A 538 -4.91 24.18 5.43
N SER A 539 -5.31 23.36 4.45
CA SER A 539 -5.91 22.04 4.70
C SER A 539 -5.52 21.00 3.66
N ASN A 540 -5.47 19.74 4.07
CA ASN A 540 -5.32 18.55 3.22
C ASN A 540 -6.27 17.45 3.71
N ILE A 541 -6.60 16.53 2.79
CA ILE A 541 -7.29 15.28 3.08
C ILE A 541 -6.35 14.14 2.70
N PHE A 542 -6.12 13.20 3.62
CA PHE A 542 -5.25 12.04 3.40
C PHE A 542 -6.05 10.74 3.49
N SER A 543 -5.70 9.77 2.65
CA SER A 543 -6.29 8.43 2.66
C SER A 543 -5.82 7.60 3.87
N ARG A 544 -6.45 6.45 4.08
CA ARG A 544 -6.01 5.41 5.04
C ARG A 544 -4.53 5.06 4.88
N ASN A 545 -3.99 5.09 3.66
CA ASN A 545 -2.60 4.77 3.34
C ASN A 545 -1.69 6.01 3.31
N SER A 546 -2.16 7.15 3.82
CA SER A 546 -1.43 8.43 3.87
C SER A 546 -1.26 9.12 2.50
N GLU A 547 -2.00 8.72 1.46
CA GLU A 547 -1.98 9.39 0.15
C GLU A 547 -2.79 10.70 0.20
N ASP A 548 -2.37 11.72 -0.52
CA ASP A 548 -3.10 13.00 -0.60
C ASP A 548 -4.33 12.89 -1.52
N LEU A 549 -5.52 12.94 -0.94
CA LEU A 549 -6.82 12.92 -1.61
C LEU A 549 -7.40 14.33 -1.87
N SER A 550 -6.68 15.40 -1.57
CA SER A 550 -7.19 16.78 -1.65
C SER A 550 -7.72 17.14 -3.05
N LYS A 551 -7.09 16.61 -4.10
CA LYS A 551 -7.52 16.81 -5.50
C LYS A 551 -8.80 16.04 -5.85
N LYS A 552 -9.13 14.97 -5.12
CA LYS A 552 -10.35 14.16 -5.28
C LYS A 552 -11.55 14.83 -4.60
N TYR A 553 -11.30 15.54 -3.49
CA TYR A 553 -12.32 16.12 -2.61
C TYR A 553 -12.21 17.64 -2.45
N PRO A 554 -12.15 18.44 -3.54
CA PRO A 554 -12.09 19.91 -3.41
C PRO A 554 -13.35 20.51 -2.79
N ASP A 555 -14.48 19.86 -2.94
CA ASP A 555 -15.78 20.24 -2.35
C ASP A 555 -15.75 20.14 -0.82
N ILE A 556 -15.11 19.11 -0.25
CA ILE A 556 -14.92 18.97 1.21
C ILE A 556 -14.06 20.14 1.72
N LEU A 557 -12.90 20.38 1.09
CA LEU A 557 -11.98 21.45 1.49
C LEU A 557 -12.64 22.85 1.44
N ALA A 558 -13.47 23.11 0.43
CA ALA A 558 -14.19 24.36 0.29
C ALA A 558 -15.25 24.56 1.39
N LYS A 559 -15.88 23.47 1.86
CA LYS A 559 -16.95 23.51 2.89
C LYS A 559 -16.39 23.44 4.33
N LEU A 560 -15.19 22.93 4.51
CA LEU A 560 -14.55 22.71 5.82
C LEU A 560 -14.69 23.89 6.79
N PRO A 561 -14.44 25.17 6.37
CA PRO A 561 -14.58 26.30 7.29
C PRO A 561 -16.00 26.57 7.81
N THR A 562 -17.03 25.96 7.21
CA THR A 562 -18.44 26.10 7.65
C THR A 562 -18.80 25.13 8.78
N TRP A 563 -18.03 24.04 8.93
CA TRP A 563 -18.26 22.99 9.95
C TRP A 563 -17.62 23.33 11.30
N VAL A 564 -16.59 24.18 11.26
CA VAL A 564 -15.73 24.50 12.40
C VAL A 564 -16.39 25.59 13.25
N LYS A 565 -16.43 25.38 14.57
CA LYS A 565 -16.89 26.37 15.54
C LYS A 565 -15.81 27.39 15.86
N ASP A 566 -16.22 28.58 16.32
CA ASP A 566 -15.32 29.66 16.75
C ASP A 566 -14.37 29.17 17.86
N GLY A 567 -13.08 29.51 17.74
CA GLY A 567 -12.04 29.06 18.65
C GLY A 567 -11.27 27.82 18.20
N THR A 568 -11.73 27.12 17.16
CA THR A 568 -11.01 25.96 16.59
C THR A 568 -10.08 26.47 15.48
N LYS A 569 -8.79 26.53 15.76
CA LYS A 569 -7.76 27.09 14.85
C LYS A 569 -6.90 26.03 14.16
N SER A 570 -6.78 24.84 14.73
CA SER A 570 -6.03 23.74 14.10
C SER A 570 -6.58 22.40 14.55
N PHE A 571 -6.59 21.41 13.64
CA PHE A 571 -7.06 20.05 13.97
C PHE A 571 -6.55 18.98 13.00
N VAL A 572 -6.57 17.73 13.49
CA VAL A 572 -6.45 16.49 12.71
C VAL A 572 -7.67 15.64 13.07
N LEU A 573 -8.51 15.42 12.08
CA LEU A 573 -9.80 14.74 12.20
C LEU A 573 -9.74 13.37 11.50
N ASP A 574 -10.18 12.30 12.18
CA ASP A 574 -10.32 10.96 11.57
C ASP A 574 -11.80 10.73 11.25
N CYS A 575 -12.11 10.39 10.01
CA CYS A 575 -13.49 10.34 9.51
C CYS A 575 -13.66 9.36 8.35
N GLU A 576 -14.91 9.10 7.99
CA GLU A 576 -15.28 8.33 6.80
C GLU A 576 -15.99 9.25 5.81
N THR A 577 -15.53 9.28 4.56
CA THR A 577 -16.17 10.01 3.46
C THR A 577 -17.12 9.05 2.74
N VAL A 578 -18.40 9.36 2.74
CA VAL A 578 -19.46 8.46 2.27
C VAL A 578 -20.27 9.13 1.14
N ALA A 579 -20.62 8.38 0.12
CA ALA A 579 -21.51 8.88 -0.97
C ALA A 579 -22.89 9.20 -0.40
N TRP A 580 -23.43 10.35 -0.75
CA TRP A 580 -24.65 10.92 -0.17
C TRP A 580 -25.69 11.26 -1.24
N ASP A 581 -26.90 10.81 -1.00
CA ASP A 581 -28.09 11.20 -1.79
C ASP A 581 -28.67 12.50 -1.20
N VAL A 582 -28.64 13.58 -1.97
CA VAL A 582 -29.11 14.91 -1.53
C VAL A 582 -30.63 14.97 -1.49
N ASP A 583 -31.30 14.26 -2.38
CA ASP A 583 -32.77 14.27 -2.50
C ASP A 583 -33.45 13.39 -1.46
N GLU A 584 -32.93 12.15 -1.29
CA GLU A 584 -33.46 11.18 -0.31
C GLU A 584 -32.82 11.31 1.06
N LYS A 585 -31.77 12.15 1.21
CA LYS A 585 -31.05 12.42 2.48
C LYS A 585 -30.55 11.14 3.16
N LYS A 586 -29.87 10.28 2.40
CA LYS A 586 -29.38 8.99 2.88
C LYS A 586 -28.01 8.63 2.32
N VAL A 587 -27.36 7.68 3.00
CA VAL A 587 -26.10 7.07 2.56
C VAL A 587 -26.35 6.25 1.29
N LEU A 588 -25.48 6.45 0.28
CA LEU A 588 -25.45 5.65 -0.96
C LEU A 588 -24.38 4.54 -0.84
N PRO A 589 -24.55 3.43 -1.57
CA PRO A 589 -23.56 2.36 -1.57
C PRO A 589 -22.15 2.83 -2.00
N PHE A 590 -21.13 2.23 -1.44
CA PHE A 590 -19.70 2.52 -1.71
C PHE A 590 -19.37 2.55 -3.22
N GLN A 591 -20.02 1.70 -4.02
CA GLN A 591 -19.81 1.66 -5.47
C GLN A 591 -20.05 3.02 -6.14
N GLN A 592 -20.97 3.81 -5.63
CA GLN A 592 -21.23 5.18 -6.12
C GLN A 592 -20.03 6.08 -5.89
N LEU A 593 -19.43 5.99 -4.71
CA LEU A 593 -18.23 6.76 -4.35
C LEU A 593 -17.05 6.44 -5.29
N MET A 594 -16.90 5.16 -5.67
CA MET A 594 -15.82 4.70 -6.56
C MET A 594 -15.92 5.25 -7.99
N THR A 595 -17.11 5.73 -8.41
CA THR A 595 -17.28 6.35 -9.74
C THR A 595 -16.77 7.79 -9.80
N ARG A 596 -16.39 8.37 -8.64
CA ARG A 596 -15.89 9.75 -8.54
C ARG A 596 -14.51 9.88 -9.20
N LYS A 597 -14.30 10.91 -10.02
CA LYS A 597 -13.02 11.22 -10.65
C LYS A 597 -11.94 11.42 -9.57
N ARG A 598 -10.72 10.96 -9.82
CA ARG A 598 -9.60 11.01 -8.87
C ARG A 598 -8.67 12.21 -9.07
N LYS A 599 -8.55 12.72 -10.30
CA LYS A 599 -7.63 13.82 -10.66
C LYS A 599 -8.38 14.97 -11.34
N ASP A 600 -7.92 16.18 -11.10
CA ASP A 600 -8.38 17.42 -11.72
C ASP A 600 -9.91 17.62 -11.62
N VAL A 601 -10.42 17.32 -10.44
CA VAL A 601 -11.87 17.42 -10.15
C VAL A 601 -12.22 18.89 -9.91
N LYS A 602 -13.11 19.42 -10.76
CA LYS A 602 -13.71 20.74 -10.55
C LYS A 602 -15.01 20.58 -9.75
N THR A 603 -15.24 21.47 -8.82
CA THR A 603 -16.39 21.40 -7.90
C THR A 603 -17.72 21.33 -8.64
N GLU A 604 -17.84 22.06 -9.79
CA GLU A 604 -19.03 22.06 -10.64
C GLU A 604 -19.27 20.75 -11.41
N ASP A 605 -18.22 19.93 -11.63
CA ASP A 605 -18.32 18.66 -12.36
C ASP A 605 -18.67 17.47 -11.44
N ILE A 606 -18.78 17.70 -10.14
CA ILE A 606 -18.99 16.64 -9.14
C ILE A 606 -20.45 16.16 -9.19
N LYS A 607 -20.63 14.93 -9.67
CA LYS A 607 -21.96 14.27 -9.74
C LYS A 607 -22.28 13.53 -8.43
N VAL A 608 -21.33 12.80 -7.86
CA VAL A 608 -21.51 12.06 -6.61
C VAL A 608 -21.16 12.99 -5.45
N LYS A 609 -22.18 13.41 -4.70
CA LYS A 609 -22.00 14.22 -3.48
C LYS A 609 -21.54 13.32 -2.34
N VAL A 610 -20.87 13.91 -1.34
CA VAL A 610 -20.33 13.16 -0.19
C VAL A 610 -20.70 13.87 1.10
N CYS A 611 -20.93 13.05 2.16
CA CYS A 611 -21.04 13.48 3.55
C CYS A 611 -19.84 12.91 4.32
N VAL A 612 -19.28 13.72 5.21
CA VAL A 612 -18.15 13.33 6.09
C VAL A 612 -18.72 12.91 7.44
N PHE A 613 -18.48 11.67 7.84
CA PHE A 613 -18.87 11.15 9.17
C PHE A 613 -17.64 11.11 10.07
N ALA A 614 -17.56 12.05 11.00
CA ALA A 614 -16.44 12.21 11.95
C ALA A 614 -16.59 11.27 13.15
N PHE A 615 -15.52 10.50 13.47
CA PHE A 615 -15.55 9.53 14.57
C PHE A 615 -14.38 9.66 15.56
N ASP A 616 -13.37 10.48 15.28
CA ASP A 616 -12.25 10.74 16.22
C ASP A 616 -11.57 12.08 15.93
N LEU A 617 -10.98 12.69 16.96
CA LEU A 617 -10.20 13.92 16.89
C LEU A 617 -8.82 13.67 17.49
N LEU A 618 -7.78 13.83 16.71
CA LEU A 618 -6.41 13.40 17.04
C LEU A 618 -5.49 14.55 17.44
N PHE A 619 -5.86 15.78 17.06
CA PHE A 619 -5.11 17.00 17.34
C PHE A 619 -6.08 18.17 17.36
N LEU A 620 -5.91 19.08 18.32
CA LEU A 620 -6.75 20.30 18.44
C LEU A 620 -5.92 21.46 19.02
N ASN A 621 -5.89 22.58 18.32
CA ASN A 621 -5.31 23.85 18.79
C ASN A 621 -3.90 23.71 19.40
N GLY A 622 -3.02 22.98 18.71
CA GLY A 622 -1.63 22.79 19.16
C GLY A 622 -1.40 21.57 20.06
N GLU A 623 -2.48 20.89 20.51
CA GLU A 623 -2.41 19.74 21.41
C GLU A 623 -2.69 18.42 20.67
N ALA A 624 -1.77 17.44 20.80
CA ALA A 624 -1.99 16.07 20.34
C ALA A 624 -2.92 15.34 21.34
N LEU A 625 -4.00 14.75 20.85
CA LEU A 625 -5.03 14.10 21.68
C LEU A 625 -4.88 12.58 21.72
N VAL A 626 -3.96 12.01 20.99
CA VAL A 626 -3.80 10.55 20.84
C VAL A 626 -3.64 9.81 22.18
N ASN A 627 -3.07 10.46 23.19
CA ASN A 627 -2.88 9.92 24.54
C ASN A 627 -3.97 10.36 25.53
N GLN A 628 -5.13 10.77 25.04
CA GLN A 628 -6.33 11.06 25.85
C GLN A 628 -7.37 9.97 25.66
N SER A 629 -8.30 9.81 26.65
CA SER A 629 -9.36 8.82 26.55
C SER A 629 -10.25 9.07 25.32
N PHE A 630 -10.86 8.04 24.75
CA PHE A 630 -11.78 8.20 23.62
C PHE A 630 -12.97 9.08 23.99
N ARG A 631 -13.45 8.97 25.22
CA ARG A 631 -14.53 9.83 25.76
C ARG A 631 -14.16 11.32 25.66
N ASP A 632 -12.95 11.68 26.08
CA ASP A 632 -12.46 13.06 26.05
C ASP A 632 -12.25 13.55 24.61
N ARG A 633 -11.65 12.73 23.75
CA ARG A 633 -11.47 13.07 22.32
C ARG A 633 -12.80 13.31 21.62
N ARG A 634 -13.81 12.45 21.89
CA ARG A 634 -15.17 12.58 21.34
C ARG A 634 -15.88 13.84 21.88
N ALA A 635 -15.72 14.17 23.14
CA ALA A 635 -16.26 15.40 23.74
C ALA A 635 -15.67 16.64 23.04
N LYS A 636 -14.32 16.68 22.89
CA LYS A 636 -13.62 17.75 22.16
C LYS A 636 -14.04 17.86 20.69
N LEU A 637 -14.33 16.70 20.06
CA LEU A 637 -14.84 16.66 18.68
C LEU A 637 -16.18 17.40 18.58
N TYR A 638 -17.11 17.11 19.49
CA TYR A 638 -18.43 17.76 19.52
C TYR A 638 -18.36 19.24 19.91
N GLU A 639 -17.39 19.62 20.70
CA GLU A 639 -17.12 21.02 21.06
C GLU A 639 -16.57 21.83 19.88
N ALA A 640 -15.67 21.24 19.09
CA ALA A 640 -14.94 21.91 18.01
C ALA A 640 -15.74 22.04 16.69
N PHE A 641 -16.73 21.19 16.45
CA PHE A 641 -17.45 21.09 15.17
C PHE A 641 -18.98 21.19 15.35
N LYS A 642 -19.65 21.56 14.25
CA LYS A 642 -21.11 21.58 14.14
C LYS A 642 -21.56 20.76 12.94
N GLU A 643 -22.63 19.99 13.08
CA GLU A 643 -23.20 19.20 12.02
C GLU A 643 -23.89 20.09 10.96
N ILE A 644 -23.74 19.71 9.71
CA ILE A 644 -24.44 20.31 8.56
C ILE A 644 -24.99 19.16 7.72
N GLU A 645 -26.30 19.06 7.62
CA GLU A 645 -27.01 17.98 6.92
C GLU A 645 -26.47 17.77 5.50
N GLY A 646 -26.08 16.53 5.19
CA GLY A 646 -25.58 16.15 3.88
C GLY A 646 -24.13 16.58 3.59
N GLU A 647 -23.45 17.21 4.56
CA GLU A 647 -22.07 17.68 4.40
C GLU A 647 -21.14 17.11 5.50
N PHE A 648 -21.54 17.29 6.76
CA PHE A 648 -20.72 16.88 7.94
C PHE A 648 -21.64 16.41 9.06
N ALA A 649 -21.38 15.20 9.56
CA ALA A 649 -22.10 14.65 10.72
C ALA A 649 -21.12 13.87 11.62
N PHE A 650 -21.51 13.68 12.87
CA PHE A 650 -20.81 12.79 13.78
C PHE A 650 -21.26 11.34 13.54
N ALA A 651 -20.37 10.38 13.74
CA ALA A 651 -20.73 8.96 13.67
C ALA A 651 -21.81 8.63 14.70
N GLN A 652 -22.92 8.05 14.23
CA GLN A 652 -24.02 7.62 15.09
C GLN A 652 -23.56 6.50 16.03
N TYR A 653 -24.01 6.50 17.29
CA TYR A 653 -23.55 5.56 18.29
C TYR A 653 -24.62 5.23 19.33
N GLY A 654 -24.42 4.10 19.99
CA GLY A 654 -25.16 3.71 21.20
C GLY A 654 -24.18 3.23 22.29
N ASN A 655 -24.38 3.71 23.50
CA ASN A 655 -23.66 3.24 24.70
C ASN A 655 -24.54 2.19 25.39
N THR A 656 -24.27 0.90 25.12
CA THR A 656 -25.02 -0.21 25.68
C THR A 656 -24.12 -1.44 25.82
N ASN A 657 -24.30 -2.17 26.89
CA ASN A 657 -23.66 -3.44 27.19
C ASN A 657 -24.66 -4.62 27.16
N GLU A 658 -25.90 -4.38 26.70
CA GLU A 658 -26.94 -5.41 26.57
C GLU A 658 -26.85 -6.04 25.16
N LEU A 659 -26.80 -7.38 25.11
CA LEU A 659 -26.67 -8.14 23.86
C LEU A 659 -27.79 -7.79 22.85
N ASP A 660 -29.04 -7.75 23.32
CA ASP A 660 -30.21 -7.45 22.47
C ASP A 660 -30.16 -6.01 21.91
N ALA A 661 -29.70 -5.05 22.73
CA ALA A 661 -29.55 -3.65 22.29
C ALA A 661 -28.42 -3.48 21.26
N ILE A 662 -27.32 -4.21 21.41
CA ILE A 662 -26.22 -4.24 20.41
C ILE A 662 -26.72 -4.88 19.10
N GLN A 663 -27.52 -5.95 19.20
CA GLN A 663 -28.14 -6.60 18.04
C GLN A 663 -29.04 -5.63 17.26
N VAL A 664 -29.88 -4.87 17.96
CA VAL A 664 -30.74 -3.84 17.34
C VAL A 664 -29.92 -2.76 16.67
N LEU A 665 -28.87 -2.24 17.35
CA LEU A 665 -27.96 -1.25 16.77
C LEU A 665 -27.27 -1.78 15.49
N LEU A 666 -26.88 -3.06 15.49
CA LEU A 666 -26.27 -3.70 14.32
C LEU A 666 -27.27 -3.77 13.14
N GLU A 667 -28.48 -4.20 13.40
CA GLU A 667 -29.56 -4.27 12.40
C GLU A 667 -29.91 -2.88 11.83
N ASP A 668 -29.98 -1.88 12.68
CA ASP A 668 -30.28 -0.50 12.29
C ASP A 668 -29.11 0.11 11.47
N SER A 669 -27.86 -0.21 11.82
CA SER A 669 -26.70 0.21 11.04
C SER A 669 -26.75 -0.38 9.61
N ILE A 670 -27.15 -1.65 9.48
CA ILE A 670 -27.30 -2.34 8.19
C ILE A 670 -28.45 -1.69 7.36
N LYS A 671 -29.59 -1.39 8.00
CA LYS A 671 -30.71 -0.68 7.36
C LYS A 671 -30.29 0.72 6.87
N ALA A 672 -29.36 1.37 7.62
CA ALA A 672 -28.76 2.66 7.24
C ALA A 672 -27.64 2.55 6.20
N SER A 673 -27.51 1.39 5.54
CA SER A 673 -26.49 1.10 4.49
C SER A 673 -25.03 1.16 5.01
N CYS A 674 -24.84 0.84 6.31
CA CYS A 674 -23.52 0.70 6.92
C CYS A 674 -23.06 -0.77 6.91
N GLU A 675 -21.74 -1.02 7.07
CA GLU A 675 -21.15 -2.37 7.11
C GLU A 675 -21.47 -3.14 8.40
N GLY A 676 -21.86 -2.44 9.46
CA GLY A 676 -22.07 -2.96 10.81
C GLY A 676 -21.66 -1.97 11.88
N LEU A 677 -20.95 -2.43 12.91
CA LEU A 677 -20.57 -1.59 14.07
C LEU A 677 -19.06 -1.56 14.30
N MET A 678 -18.59 -0.42 14.78
CA MET A 678 -17.28 -0.22 15.42
C MET A 678 -17.48 -0.12 16.92
N VAL A 679 -16.90 -1.05 17.67
CA VAL A 679 -17.00 -1.07 19.13
C VAL A 679 -15.69 -0.55 19.71
N LYS A 680 -15.77 0.51 20.53
CA LYS A 680 -14.60 1.23 21.05
C LYS A 680 -14.67 1.35 22.58
N MET A 681 -13.55 1.07 23.25
CA MET A 681 -13.38 1.37 24.66
C MET A 681 -13.49 2.88 24.90
N LEU A 682 -14.19 3.31 25.96
CA LEU A 682 -14.40 4.74 26.23
C LEU A 682 -13.32 5.35 27.12
N ASP A 683 -12.88 4.64 28.15
CA ASP A 683 -12.08 5.21 29.23
C ASP A 683 -10.75 4.50 29.46
N GLY A 684 -9.84 5.18 30.15
CA GLY A 684 -8.51 4.68 30.52
C GLY A 684 -7.49 4.66 29.37
N PRO A 685 -6.26 4.28 29.68
CA PRO A 685 -5.18 4.19 28.67
C PRO A 685 -5.50 3.21 27.54
N GLU A 686 -6.34 2.23 27.76
CA GLU A 686 -6.79 1.24 26.78
C GLU A 686 -7.66 1.86 25.68
N SER A 687 -8.22 3.06 25.91
CA SER A 687 -9.03 3.80 24.93
C SER A 687 -8.22 4.80 24.12
N TYR A 688 -6.92 4.94 24.38
CA TYR A 688 -6.02 5.85 23.64
C TYR A 688 -5.96 5.47 22.18
N TYR A 689 -5.69 6.44 21.32
CA TYR A 689 -5.50 6.21 19.89
C TYR A 689 -4.10 5.63 19.66
N GLU A 690 -4.03 4.41 19.16
CA GLU A 690 -2.77 3.67 18.94
C GLU A 690 -2.46 3.64 17.43
N PRO A 691 -1.66 4.60 16.92
CA PRO A 691 -1.35 4.64 15.48
C PRO A 691 -0.74 3.33 14.95
N SER A 692 -1.23 2.89 13.79
CA SER A 692 -0.78 1.65 13.08
C SER A 692 -1.14 0.34 13.79
N ARG A 693 -1.68 0.39 15.02
CA ARG A 693 -1.97 -0.83 15.79
C ARG A 693 -3.37 -1.38 15.48
N ARG A 694 -3.46 -2.69 15.31
CA ARG A 694 -4.73 -3.41 15.28
C ARG A 694 -5.14 -3.70 16.72
N SER A 695 -5.82 -2.75 17.30
CA SER A 695 -6.12 -2.76 18.72
C SER A 695 -7.18 -3.81 19.09
N GLN A 696 -7.00 -4.44 20.25
CA GLN A 696 -8.00 -5.29 20.88
C GLN A 696 -9.11 -4.46 21.56
N ASN A 697 -8.91 -3.16 21.67
CA ASN A 697 -9.83 -2.20 22.31
C ASN A 697 -10.69 -1.44 21.27
N TRP A 698 -10.47 -1.71 19.98
CA TRP A 698 -11.33 -1.35 18.84
C TRP A 698 -11.73 -2.62 18.12
N LEU A 699 -13.00 -2.95 18.12
CA LEU A 699 -13.53 -4.15 17.50
C LEU A 699 -14.46 -3.77 16.34
N LYS A 700 -14.45 -4.56 15.28
CA LYS A 700 -15.40 -4.40 14.17
C LYS A 700 -16.31 -5.62 14.10
N VAL A 701 -17.61 -5.35 14.19
CA VAL A 701 -18.69 -6.32 14.08
C VAL A 701 -19.35 -6.10 12.73
N LYS A 702 -19.24 -7.06 11.83
CA LYS A 702 -19.85 -7.00 10.50
C LYS A 702 -20.82 -8.16 10.32
N LYS A 703 -21.85 -7.95 9.50
CA LYS A 703 -22.83 -8.98 9.13
C LYS A 703 -22.12 -10.24 8.57
N ASP A 704 -21.13 -10.07 7.73
CA ASP A 704 -20.38 -11.17 7.09
C ASP A 704 -19.47 -11.97 8.04
N TYR A 705 -19.14 -11.42 9.22
CA TYR A 705 -18.31 -12.12 10.22
C TYR A 705 -19.14 -13.02 11.15
N LEU A 706 -20.42 -12.71 11.29
CA LEU A 706 -21.32 -13.45 12.20
C LEU A 706 -21.62 -14.85 11.64
N ALA A 707 -21.56 -15.84 12.51
CA ALA A 707 -21.83 -17.25 12.16
C ALA A 707 -23.28 -17.39 11.66
N GLY A 708 -23.46 -18.04 10.51
CA GLY A 708 -24.77 -18.31 9.90
C GLY A 708 -25.41 -17.16 9.13
N ALA A 709 -24.75 -16.01 9.03
CA ALA A 709 -25.23 -14.86 8.25
C ALA A 709 -24.49 -14.74 6.91
N GLY A 710 -25.14 -14.21 5.89
CA GLY A 710 -24.59 -13.94 4.55
C GLY A 710 -24.78 -15.07 3.54
N ASP A 711 -24.69 -14.72 2.28
CA ASP A 711 -24.81 -15.65 1.14
C ASP A 711 -23.50 -16.40 0.88
N SER A 712 -23.58 -17.63 0.45
CA SER A 712 -22.41 -18.40 0.02
C SER A 712 -22.57 -18.87 -1.44
N LEU A 713 -21.44 -18.99 -2.13
CA LEU A 713 -21.34 -19.47 -3.50
C LEU A 713 -20.35 -20.63 -3.56
N ASP A 714 -20.64 -21.61 -4.41
CA ASP A 714 -19.73 -22.71 -4.71
C ASP A 714 -18.96 -22.35 -5.98
N LEU A 715 -17.66 -22.15 -5.87
CA LEU A 715 -16.83 -21.57 -6.95
C LEU A 715 -15.65 -22.47 -7.31
N VAL A 716 -15.31 -22.50 -8.59
CA VAL A 716 -14.21 -23.32 -9.15
C VAL A 716 -12.88 -22.59 -9.05
N VAL A 717 -11.85 -23.28 -8.62
CA VAL A 717 -10.47 -22.74 -8.56
C VAL A 717 -9.83 -22.85 -9.94
N LEU A 718 -9.49 -21.71 -10.56
CA LEU A 718 -8.88 -21.64 -11.90
C LEU A 718 -7.41 -21.25 -11.91
N GLY A 719 -6.92 -20.57 -10.88
CA GLY A 719 -5.53 -20.13 -10.82
C GLY A 719 -5.12 -19.64 -9.45
N ALA A 720 -3.84 -19.32 -9.27
CA ALA A 720 -3.32 -18.83 -8.01
C ALA A 720 -2.24 -17.77 -8.20
N TYR A 721 -2.04 -16.99 -7.13
CA TYR A 721 -1.02 -15.96 -6.99
C TYR A 721 -0.04 -16.40 -5.91
N TYR A 722 1.27 -16.29 -6.18
CA TYR A 722 2.30 -16.63 -5.18
C TYR A 722 2.19 -15.72 -3.96
N GLY A 723 2.28 -16.31 -2.80
CA GLY A 723 2.20 -15.60 -1.53
C GLY A 723 3.38 -14.67 -1.29
N ARG A 724 3.19 -13.70 -0.40
CA ARG A 724 4.21 -12.73 0.02
C ARG A 724 4.44 -12.88 1.52
N GLY A 725 5.57 -12.39 2.00
CA GLY A 725 5.91 -12.45 3.43
C GLY A 725 6.01 -13.89 3.94
N LYS A 726 5.21 -14.26 4.90
CA LYS A 726 5.17 -15.62 5.47
C LYS A 726 4.73 -16.68 4.46
N ARG A 727 3.92 -16.27 3.48
CA ARG A 727 3.32 -17.15 2.46
C ARG A 727 4.18 -17.28 1.18
N THR A 728 5.47 -16.87 1.21
CA THR A 728 6.36 -16.82 0.03
C THR A 728 6.51 -18.16 -0.69
N ASN A 729 6.41 -19.29 0.00
CA ASN A 729 6.64 -20.62 -0.55
C ASN A 729 5.35 -21.36 -0.91
N VAL A 730 4.18 -20.73 -0.77
CA VAL A 730 2.87 -21.31 -1.08
C VAL A 730 2.05 -20.31 -1.92
N TYR A 731 0.90 -20.74 -2.39
CA TYR A 731 -0.07 -19.83 -3.02
C TYR A 731 -0.71 -18.96 -1.93
N GLY A 732 -0.71 -17.65 -2.10
CA GLY A 732 -1.24 -16.69 -1.13
C GLY A 732 -2.66 -16.22 -1.41
N ALA A 733 -3.09 -16.37 -2.68
CA ALA A 733 -4.45 -16.02 -3.13
C ALA A 733 -4.81 -16.87 -4.36
N PHE A 734 -6.11 -16.96 -4.65
CA PHE A 734 -6.64 -17.83 -5.71
C PHE A 734 -7.66 -17.08 -6.57
N LEU A 735 -7.68 -17.38 -7.87
CA LEU A 735 -8.66 -16.87 -8.84
C LEU A 735 -9.80 -17.88 -8.94
N LEU A 736 -11.02 -17.44 -8.66
CA LEU A 736 -12.22 -18.26 -8.64
C LEU A 736 -13.21 -17.88 -9.75
N ALA A 737 -14.04 -18.86 -10.15
CA ALA A 737 -15.03 -18.69 -11.21
C ALA A 737 -16.36 -19.40 -10.90
N CYS A 738 -17.45 -18.85 -11.42
CA CYS A 738 -18.74 -19.52 -11.53
C CYS A 738 -18.84 -20.23 -12.88
N TYR A 739 -19.83 -21.07 -13.06
CA TYR A 739 -20.03 -21.84 -14.30
C TYR A 739 -21.19 -21.28 -15.12
N ASN A 740 -20.98 -21.02 -16.38
CA ASN A 740 -22.04 -20.58 -17.30
C ASN A 740 -22.49 -21.78 -18.15
N ASN A 741 -23.67 -22.34 -17.80
CA ASN A 741 -24.25 -23.51 -18.47
C ASN A 741 -24.58 -23.22 -19.96
N SER A 742 -24.89 -21.96 -20.31
CA SER A 742 -25.28 -21.56 -21.67
C SER A 742 -24.07 -21.53 -22.62
N SER A 743 -22.95 -20.97 -22.17
CA SER A 743 -21.70 -20.88 -22.96
C SER A 743 -20.72 -22.03 -22.68
N GLN A 744 -20.98 -22.84 -21.67
CA GLN A 744 -20.09 -23.90 -21.14
C GLN A 744 -18.69 -23.33 -20.78
N GLN A 745 -18.67 -22.15 -20.12
CA GLN A 745 -17.46 -21.45 -19.72
C GLN A 745 -17.41 -21.25 -18.20
N TYR A 746 -16.20 -21.23 -17.65
CA TYR A 746 -15.93 -20.78 -16.29
C TYR A 746 -15.66 -19.27 -16.36
N GLU A 747 -16.53 -18.47 -15.75
CA GLU A 747 -16.48 -17.01 -15.74
C GLU A 747 -15.90 -16.52 -14.41
N THR A 748 -14.74 -15.84 -14.46
CA THR A 748 -14.06 -15.36 -13.26
C THR A 748 -14.94 -14.39 -12.46
N VAL A 749 -14.94 -14.56 -11.12
CA VAL A 749 -15.84 -13.81 -10.21
C VAL A 749 -15.08 -13.10 -9.09
N CYS A 750 -13.96 -13.61 -8.61
CA CYS A 750 -13.19 -12.96 -7.55
C CYS A 750 -11.76 -13.53 -7.43
N ASN A 751 -10.92 -12.75 -6.74
CA ASN A 751 -9.68 -13.26 -6.12
C ASN A 751 -9.96 -13.45 -4.63
N ILE A 752 -9.42 -14.50 -4.03
CA ILE A 752 -9.62 -14.81 -2.62
C ILE A 752 -8.28 -15.15 -1.94
N GLY A 753 -7.99 -14.50 -0.81
CA GLY A 753 -6.80 -14.76 0.02
C GLY A 753 -7.13 -14.90 1.50
N THR A 754 -8.42 -14.96 1.85
CA THR A 754 -8.92 -14.92 3.23
C THR A 754 -9.73 -16.16 3.59
N GLY A 755 -9.73 -16.53 4.86
CA GLY A 755 -10.37 -17.73 5.38
C GLY A 755 -9.43 -18.93 5.47
N PHE A 756 -8.17 -18.79 5.06
CA PHE A 756 -7.19 -19.89 5.02
C PHE A 756 -6.25 -19.84 6.23
N SER A 757 -6.07 -20.98 6.90
CA SER A 757 -4.96 -21.15 7.86
C SER A 757 -3.64 -21.41 7.08
N GLU A 758 -2.49 -21.21 7.72
CA GLU A 758 -1.17 -21.49 7.09
C GLU A 758 -1.03 -22.96 6.70
N ALA A 759 -1.44 -23.89 7.59
CA ALA A 759 -1.43 -25.32 7.31
C ALA A 759 -2.32 -25.68 6.11
N LEU A 760 -3.48 -25.02 5.99
CA LEU A 760 -4.38 -25.23 4.83
C LEU A 760 -3.73 -24.72 3.52
N LEU A 761 -3.05 -23.58 3.55
CA LEU A 761 -2.36 -23.06 2.36
C LEU A 761 -1.22 -23.98 1.91
N GLU A 762 -0.52 -24.62 2.85
CA GLU A 762 0.50 -25.63 2.56
C GLU A 762 -0.12 -26.84 1.89
N SER A 763 -1.21 -27.39 2.46
CA SER A 763 -1.97 -28.50 1.90
C SER A 763 -2.52 -28.17 0.51
N LEU A 764 -3.10 -27.00 0.32
CA LEU A 764 -3.62 -26.54 -0.97
C LEU A 764 -2.49 -26.37 -2.01
N HIS A 765 -1.32 -25.93 -1.58
CA HIS A 765 -0.16 -25.85 -2.47
C HIS A 765 0.24 -27.25 -2.98
N GLU A 766 0.28 -28.24 -2.10
CA GLU A 766 0.57 -29.64 -2.46
C GLU A 766 -0.50 -30.22 -3.39
N THR A 767 -1.78 -29.97 -3.11
CA THR A 767 -2.93 -30.49 -3.88
C THR A 767 -3.02 -29.84 -5.28
N LEU A 768 -2.79 -28.53 -5.37
CA LEU A 768 -2.96 -27.75 -6.60
C LEU A 768 -1.73 -27.78 -7.53
N SER A 769 -0.53 -27.96 -7.00
CA SER A 769 0.71 -27.96 -7.81
C SER A 769 0.69 -29.00 -8.95
N PRO A 770 0.18 -30.23 -8.76
CA PRO A 770 0.06 -31.18 -9.85
C PRO A 770 -0.97 -30.82 -10.93
N LEU A 771 -1.87 -29.85 -10.64
CA LEU A 771 -2.95 -29.40 -11.55
C LEU A 771 -2.53 -28.17 -12.39
N VAL A 772 -1.31 -27.68 -12.25
CA VAL A 772 -0.80 -26.51 -12.99
C VAL A 772 -0.79 -26.79 -14.50
N ILE A 773 -1.29 -25.81 -15.27
CA ILE A 773 -1.29 -25.82 -16.74
C ILE A 773 -0.57 -24.58 -17.27
N ASP A 774 0.09 -24.70 -18.43
CA ASP A 774 0.93 -23.64 -19.02
C ASP A 774 0.15 -22.38 -19.41
N ARG A 775 -1.14 -22.49 -19.68
CA ARG A 775 -1.98 -21.38 -20.15
C ARG A 775 -3.47 -21.66 -19.86
N PRO A 776 -4.30 -20.61 -19.74
CA PRO A 776 -5.72 -20.82 -19.51
C PRO A 776 -6.39 -21.61 -20.63
N LYS A 777 -7.35 -22.42 -20.29
CA LYS A 777 -8.14 -23.19 -21.28
C LYS A 777 -9.03 -22.23 -22.08
N PRO A 778 -9.38 -22.56 -23.36
CA PRO A 778 -10.26 -21.70 -24.18
C PRO A 778 -11.65 -21.43 -23.59
N PHE A 779 -12.10 -22.28 -22.67
CA PHE A 779 -13.38 -22.14 -21.97
C PHE A 779 -13.30 -21.40 -20.63
N TYR A 780 -12.17 -20.71 -20.35
CA TYR A 780 -12.03 -19.79 -19.21
C TYR A 780 -12.33 -18.36 -19.69
N SER A 781 -13.39 -17.76 -19.19
CA SER A 781 -13.74 -16.37 -19.44
C SER A 781 -13.11 -15.50 -18.36
N HIS A 782 -12.06 -14.77 -18.71
CA HIS A 782 -11.26 -13.97 -17.78
C HIS A 782 -10.84 -12.64 -18.40
N SER A 783 -10.31 -11.72 -17.59
CA SER A 783 -9.75 -10.45 -18.07
C SER A 783 -8.55 -10.69 -19.00
N ALA A 784 -8.45 -9.90 -20.07
CA ALA A 784 -7.29 -9.90 -20.97
C ALA A 784 -6.10 -9.07 -20.44
N GLY A 785 -6.31 -8.30 -19.37
CA GLY A 785 -5.27 -7.44 -18.78
C GLY A 785 -4.13 -8.22 -18.14
N ASN A 786 -2.89 -7.89 -18.45
CA ASN A 786 -1.70 -8.58 -17.89
C ASN A 786 -1.63 -8.50 -16.36
N LYS A 787 -2.14 -7.42 -15.75
CA LYS A 787 -2.15 -7.24 -14.29
C LYS A 787 -3.16 -8.15 -13.58
N ASP A 788 -4.16 -8.62 -14.30
CA ASP A 788 -5.28 -9.41 -13.78
C ASP A 788 -5.02 -10.93 -13.85
N GLN A 789 -3.95 -11.34 -14.55
CA GLN A 789 -3.62 -12.75 -14.72
C GLN A 789 -3.07 -13.34 -13.42
N PRO A 790 -3.44 -14.58 -13.06
CA PRO A 790 -2.79 -15.30 -11.97
C PRO A 790 -1.36 -15.70 -12.36
N ASP A 791 -0.52 -15.97 -11.36
CA ASP A 791 0.86 -16.44 -11.57
C ASP A 791 0.88 -17.86 -12.15
N VAL A 792 -0.10 -18.70 -11.78
CA VAL A 792 -0.28 -20.05 -12.30
C VAL A 792 -1.76 -20.32 -12.60
N TRP A 793 -2.01 -21.11 -13.66
CA TRP A 793 -3.35 -21.57 -14.02
C TRP A 793 -3.49 -23.04 -13.65
N PHE A 794 -4.69 -23.47 -13.28
CA PHE A 794 -5.01 -24.85 -12.91
C PHE A 794 -6.03 -25.50 -13.85
N GLU A 795 -5.98 -26.81 -13.96
CA GLU A 795 -7.08 -27.61 -14.50
C GLU A 795 -8.26 -27.51 -13.51
N PRO A 796 -9.53 -27.29 -13.98
CA PRO A 796 -10.65 -27.08 -13.07
C PRO A 796 -11.01 -28.40 -12.40
N ARG A 797 -10.69 -28.56 -11.12
CA ARG A 797 -10.92 -29.78 -10.33
C ARG A 797 -11.59 -29.48 -8.98
N LEU A 798 -11.19 -28.42 -8.32
CA LEU A 798 -11.64 -28.09 -6.97
C LEU A 798 -12.78 -27.08 -7.00
N VAL A 799 -13.79 -27.32 -6.16
CA VAL A 799 -14.91 -26.40 -5.90
C VAL A 799 -14.85 -26.02 -4.43
N TRP A 800 -14.94 -24.73 -4.14
CA TRP A 800 -14.92 -24.19 -2.77
C TRP A 800 -16.20 -23.46 -2.46
N GLU A 801 -16.73 -23.68 -1.24
CA GLU A 801 -17.79 -22.84 -0.67
C GLU A 801 -17.13 -21.54 -0.18
N VAL A 802 -17.60 -20.42 -0.73
CA VAL A 802 -17.06 -19.08 -0.47
C VAL A 802 -18.20 -18.17 0.01
N LYS A 803 -18.01 -17.56 1.17
CA LYS A 803 -18.93 -16.57 1.72
C LYS A 803 -18.60 -15.20 1.14
N THR A 804 -19.60 -14.37 0.88
CA THR A 804 -19.44 -12.98 0.43
C THR A 804 -20.27 -12.02 1.29
N ALA A 805 -19.79 -10.82 1.48
CA ALA A 805 -20.54 -9.75 2.15
C ALA A 805 -21.52 -9.07 1.19
N ASP A 806 -21.12 -8.91 -0.07
CA ASP A 806 -21.88 -8.16 -1.07
C ASP A 806 -21.41 -8.54 -2.49
N LEU A 807 -22.18 -8.16 -3.50
CA LEU A 807 -21.88 -8.35 -4.93
C LEU A 807 -21.79 -6.98 -5.60
N THR A 808 -20.76 -6.77 -6.44
CA THR A 808 -20.50 -5.50 -7.13
C THR A 808 -20.24 -5.75 -8.62
N LEU A 809 -20.31 -4.71 -9.45
CA LEU A 809 -19.91 -4.80 -10.87
C LEU A 809 -18.46 -4.36 -11.04
N SER A 810 -17.69 -5.17 -11.73
CA SER A 810 -16.26 -4.95 -11.97
C SER A 810 -15.89 -5.17 -13.44
N PRO A 811 -15.07 -4.32 -14.04
CA PRO A 811 -14.57 -4.57 -15.40
C PRO A 811 -13.53 -5.72 -15.44
N ARG A 812 -12.98 -6.08 -14.28
CA ARG A 812 -11.94 -7.10 -14.13
C ARG A 812 -12.51 -8.52 -14.26
N TYR A 813 -13.70 -8.77 -13.73
CA TYR A 813 -14.31 -10.10 -13.69
C TYR A 813 -15.38 -10.25 -14.77
N LYS A 814 -15.70 -11.52 -15.09
CA LYS A 814 -16.57 -11.84 -16.22
C LYS A 814 -17.89 -12.53 -15.80
N ALA A 815 -18.02 -12.89 -14.52
CA ALA A 815 -19.19 -13.61 -14.01
C ALA A 815 -20.49 -12.89 -14.34
N ALA A 816 -21.42 -13.60 -14.96
CA ALA A 816 -22.78 -13.11 -15.26
C ALA A 816 -22.87 -11.84 -16.14
N ALA A 817 -21.78 -11.42 -16.82
CA ALA A 817 -21.77 -10.22 -17.66
C ALA A 817 -22.87 -10.26 -18.73
N ASP A 818 -22.99 -11.39 -19.43
CA ASP A 818 -24.02 -11.59 -20.46
C ASP A 818 -25.44 -11.66 -19.85
N ALA A 819 -25.58 -12.29 -18.68
CA ALA A 819 -26.87 -12.44 -17.99
C ALA A 819 -27.43 -11.12 -17.47
N LEU A 820 -26.56 -10.14 -17.16
CA LEU A 820 -26.93 -8.82 -16.66
C LEU A 820 -27.24 -7.83 -17.80
N ASN A 821 -26.78 -8.13 -19.02
CA ASN A 821 -26.92 -7.25 -20.19
C ASN A 821 -26.36 -5.84 -19.94
N ASP A 822 -25.30 -5.72 -19.12
CA ASP A 822 -24.70 -4.40 -18.83
C ASP A 822 -24.02 -3.83 -20.09
N PRO A 823 -24.40 -2.62 -20.53
CA PRO A 823 -23.79 -1.99 -21.71
C PRO A 823 -22.28 -1.79 -21.61
N SER A 824 -21.72 -1.76 -20.40
CA SER A 824 -20.27 -1.59 -20.16
C SER A 824 -19.51 -2.92 -20.16
N GLY A 825 -20.21 -4.07 -20.29
CA GLY A 825 -19.60 -5.41 -20.31
C GLY A 825 -18.90 -5.82 -19.01
N LYS A 826 -19.35 -5.25 -17.89
CA LYS A 826 -18.82 -5.58 -16.54
C LYS A 826 -19.47 -6.86 -16.03
N GLY A 827 -18.66 -7.71 -15.40
CA GLY A 827 -19.14 -8.89 -14.68
C GLY A 827 -19.31 -8.61 -13.19
N VAL A 828 -19.97 -9.55 -12.51
CA VAL A 828 -20.14 -9.53 -11.04
C VAL A 828 -18.83 -9.90 -10.37
N SER A 829 -18.52 -9.19 -9.28
CA SER A 829 -17.40 -9.47 -8.37
C SER A 829 -17.91 -9.67 -6.95
N LEU A 830 -17.30 -10.56 -6.19
CA LEU A 830 -17.57 -10.74 -4.76
C LEU A 830 -16.81 -9.69 -3.94
N ARG A 831 -17.48 -9.05 -3.01
CA ARG A 831 -16.89 -8.14 -2.04
C ARG A 831 -16.59 -8.89 -0.74
N PHE A 832 -15.36 -8.85 -0.28
CA PHE A 832 -14.85 -9.54 0.92
C PHE A 832 -15.10 -11.07 0.87
N PRO A 833 -14.67 -11.76 -0.22
CA PRO A 833 -14.85 -13.21 -0.29
C PRO A 833 -14.04 -13.92 0.80
N ARG A 834 -14.61 -14.98 1.39
CA ARG A 834 -13.99 -15.76 2.47
C ARG A 834 -14.18 -17.27 2.22
N TYR A 835 -13.10 -18.01 2.20
CA TYR A 835 -13.12 -19.48 2.11
C TYR A 835 -13.79 -20.07 3.36
N ILE A 836 -14.71 -21.00 3.14
CA ILE A 836 -15.41 -21.75 4.19
C ILE A 836 -14.90 -23.19 4.22
N ARG A 837 -15.00 -23.92 3.09
CA ARG A 837 -14.58 -25.33 3.00
C ARG A 837 -14.48 -25.81 1.54
N ASP A 838 -13.84 -26.94 1.35
CA ASP A 838 -13.87 -27.67 0.09
C ASP A 838 -15.27 -28.28 -0.14
N ARG A 839 -15.68 -28.38 -1.40
CA ARG A 839 -16.92 -29.01 -1.84
C ARG A 839 -16.59 -30.27 -2.66
N ASP A 840 -16.08 -31.28 -1.95
CA ASP A 840 -15.75 -32.62 -2.53
C ASP A 840 -16.98 -33.34 -3.10
N ASP A 841 -18.16 -32.92 -2.66
CA ASP A 841 -19.46 -33.38 -3.13
C ASP A 841 -19.86 -32.81 -4.49
N LYS A 842 -19.14 -31.85 -5.04
CA LYS A 842 -19.47 -31.13 -6.30
C LYS A 842 -18.37 -31.24 -7.36
N LYS A 843 -18.79 -31.40 -8.60
CA LYS A 843 -17.92 -31.26 -9.77
C LYS A 843 -17.84 -29.81 -10.18
N PRO A 844 -16.79 -29.39 -10.90
CA PRO A 844 -16.67 -27.99 -11.39
C PRO A 844 -17.91 -27.46 -12.15
N ASP A 845 -18.57 -28.33 -12.93
CA ASP A 845 -19.79 -28.00 -13.70
C ASP A 845 -21.03 -27.84 -12.80
N ASP A 846 -20.98 -28.30 -11.55
CA ASP A 846 -22.04 -28.18 -10.53
C ASP A 846 -21.85 -26.94 -9.65
N ALA A 847 -20.87 -26.10 -9.97
CA ALA A 847 -20.61 -24.83 -9.27
C ALA A 847 -21.79 -23.86 -9.44
N THR A 848 -21.83 -22.83 -8.57
CA THR A 848 -22.84 -21.76 -8.67
C THR A 848 -22.83 -21.21 -10.11
N THR A 849 -24.02 -21.17 -10.71
CA THR A 849 -24.13 -20.76 -12.11
C THR A 849 -24.08 -19.23 -12.29
N ALA A 850 -23.65 -18.77 -13.45
CA ALA A 850 -23.65 -17.35 -13.84
C ALA A 850 -25.04 -16.74 -13.68
N ARG A 851 -26.10 -17.50 -13.98
CA ARG A 851 -27.50 -17.04 -13.81
C ARG A 851 -27.82 -16.83 -12.32
N GLN A 852 -27.44 -17.75 -11.44
CA GLN A 852 -27.63 -17.62 -9.98
C GLN A 852 -26.88 -16.38 -9.45
N VAL A 853 -25.64 -16.16 -9.92
CA VAL A 853 -24.86 -14.97 -9.56
C VAL A 853 -25.60 -13.68 -9.98
N ALA A 854 -26.15 -13.66 -11.20
CA ALA A 854 -26.95 -12.51 -11.68
C ALA A 854 -28.21 -12.30 -10.83
N GLU A 855 -28.91 -13.36 -10.45
CA GLU A 855 -30.11 -13.32 -9.62
C GLU A 855 -29.80 -12.81 -8.21
N MET A 856 -28.71 -13.30 -7.61
CA MET A 856 -28.22 -12.82 -6.30
C MET A 856 -27.90 -11.33 -6.36
N TYR A 857 -27.18 -10.88 -7.40
CA TYR A 857 -26.85 -9.46 -7.59
C TYR A 857 -28.11 -8.59 -7.70
N ARG A 858 -29.12 -9.04 -8.45
CA ARG A 858 -30.38 -8.28 -8.62
C ARG A 858 -31.22 -8.23 -7.32
N LYS A 859 -31.13 -9.24 -6.49
CA LYS A 859 -31.89 -9.38 -5.24
C LYS A 859 -31.33 -8.53 -4.09
N GLN A 860 -30.06 -8.19 -4.12
CA GLN A 860 -29.49 -7.41 -3.02
C GLN A 860 -30.10 -5.99 -2.98
N GLU A 861 -30.36 -5.48 -1.76
CA GLU A 861 -31.09 -4.21 -1.52
C GLU A 861 -30.50 -2.99 -2.21
N SER A 862 -29.17 -2.94 -2.33
CA SER A 862 -28.44 -1.85 -2.97
C SER A 862 -28.79 -1.68 -4.48
N VAL A 863 -29.22 -2.74 -5.12
CA VAL A 863 -29.64 -2.73 -6.54
C VAL A 863 -31.14 -2.51 -6.67
N GLY A 864 -31.94 -3.09 -5.79
CA GLY A 864 -33.41 -2.99 -5.77
C GLY A 864 -33.94 -1.56 -5.61
N LYS A 865 -33.25 -0.76 -4.80
CA LYS A 865 -33.63 0.64 -4.51
C LYS A 865 -33.38 1.62 -5.66
N ASN A 866 -32.61 1.22 -6.68
CA ASN A 866 -32.29 2.09 -7.85
C ASN A 866 -33.25 1.91 -9.03
N LYS A 867 -34.27 1.08 -8.90
CA LYS A 867 -35.39 1.03 -9.87
C LYS A 867 -36.46 2.03 -9.42
N GLY A 868 -36.54 3.15 -10.11
CA GLY A 868 -37.68 4.04 -9.98
C GLY A 868 -38.98 3.27 -10.25
N PRO A 869 -40.14 3.77 -9.86
CA PRO A 869 -41.42 3.05 -10.01
C PRO A 869 -41.57 2.62 -11.47
N SER A 870 -41.69 1.31 -11.68
CA SER A 870 -42.04 0.80 -13.02
C SER A 870 -43.48 1.20 -13.35
N VAL A 871 -43.68 1.71 -14.54
CA VAL A 871 -44.99 2.24 -15.03
C VAL A 871 -46.00 1.10 -15.27
N ASP A 872 -45.67 -0.15 -14.97
CA ASP A 872 -46.46 -1.32 -15.35
C ASP A 872 -47.26 -2.00 -14.21
N ASP A 873 -47.38 -1.36 -13.04
CA ASP A 873 -48.11 -1.98 -11.91
C ASP A 873 -49.59 -1.57 -11.80
N ASP A 874 -50.18 -0.92 -12.82
CA ASP A 874 -51.56 -0.42 -12.79
C ASP A 874 -52.55 -1.21 -13.70
N PHE A 875 -52.36 -2.51 -13.87
CA PHE A 875 -53.38 -3.34 -14.50
C PHE A 875 -53.70 -4.59 -13.65
N GLU A 876 -54.63 -4.39 -12.71
CA GLU A 876 -55.43 -5.47 -12.14
C GLU A 876 -56.62 -5.80 -13.01
N TYR A 877 -56.74 -7.08 -13.42
CA TYR A 877 -57.97 -7.71 -13.84
C TYR A 877 -58.25 -8.89 -12.95
#